data_6175673d0d91a3b5faa9070351f3ec21
#
_entry.id   6175673d0d91a3b5faa9070351f3ec21
#
_cell.length_a   1.000
_cell.length_b   1.000
_cell.length_c   1.000
_cell.angle_alpha   90.00
_cell.angle_beta   90.00
_cell.angle_gamma   90.00
#
_symmetry.space_group_name_H-M   'P 1'
#
loop_
_entity.id
_entity.type
_entity.pdbx_description
1 polymer ?
#
loop_
_entity_poly.entity_id
_entity_poly.type
_entity_poly.pdbx_seq_one_letter_code
_entity_poly.pdbx_strand_id
1 'polypeptide(L)'
;MKKLIVALVVSCTALIQAQNTVSGRITDTNNKAISGVSIYIQELQKGTTSKADGTYNLSNLPKGTVRISYALVGFGTQYKTVSEIQKQNTINIQLTPSVFEMDEVIVSNAFNKLQSQNVMKVAHETMKNLSRKGTSTLIEGLATIPGVSQVSTGASIGKPVIRGLSGNRVLVYSQGVRVENQQFGDEHGLGLNDAGLESVEVIKGPASLLYGSDALGGVLYFNPEKFANANSFKVNFSQKLFANTLGSNSSLGVKTSTDNWKFLARGTMNTHSDYTTADGERVTNTRYQEKDFKTGIGYSNASFSSILRYNFNDLTLGIPEEGIAEQSQSKSVLYPKQAVSNHLVSLNSSLFFNSSKLDLDLGFISNDRSEFEDSEVAVLKMKLNAFNYNAKYYLPSSTKMQTILGVQGMHQTNENSGEEYLIPDAVTQDFGVFGTTNYEWNSNVIQAGLRFDTRNLTSEANGILGEEGSFEALKKSYTSWNASLGYKTDLNDAYIFRFNLASGFRAPNLAELSSNGVHEGTNRYEVGNANLKTEQNFQTDLNLEYKTDHLEFFVNGFYNHITDFIYINPTGESIDDNEVFNYVQNNAALFGGEIGLHFHPHPLDWLHLETSFETVTGKKQNGDYLPLIPANNWNNTLRTEWKDLDWLKEGFATISLVSTFNQNKISGFETRTAGYSILNLGIGGTLHLGKTKMEVNLNGNNITDKKYTAHLSRLKTDGISNMGRNWVVGLNFNL
;
A
#
# COMPACT_ATOMS: atom_id res chain seq x y z
N MET A 1 -36.71 -8.31 -15.73
CA MET A 1 -35.60 -7.55 -15.14
C MET A 1 -35.97 -6.11 -14.75
N LYS A 2 -36.48 -5.23 -15.62
CA LYS A 2 -36.82 -3.83 -15.26
C LYS A 2 -37.82 -3.70 -14.11
N LYS A 3 -38.85 -4.56 -14.00
CA LYS A 3 -39.83 -4.53 -12.89
C LYS A 3 -39.27 -5.02 -11.55
N LEU A 4 -38.25 -5.88 -11.53
CA LEU A 4 -37.58 -6.32 -10.31
C LEU A 4 -36.66 -5.22 -9.73
N ILE A 5 -36.00 -4.46 -10.60
CA ILE A 5 -35.13 -3.32 -10.20
C ILE A 5 -35.99 -2.20 -9.60
N VAL A 6 -37.15 -1.90 -10.18
CA VAL A 6 -38.10 -0.90 -9.67
C VAL A 6 -38.69 -1.36 -8.31
N ALA A 7 -39.02 -2.62 -8.15
CA ALA A 7 -39.52 -3.15 -6.90
C ALA A 7 -38.44 -3.11 -5.78
N LEU A 8 -37.17 -3.35 -6.13
CA LEU A 8 -36.03 -3.25 -5.18
C LEU A 8 -35.80 -1.78 -4.76
N VAL A 9 -35.92 -0.83 -5.68
CA VAL A 9 -35.75 0.61 -5.40
C VAL A 9 -36.92 1.17 -4.57
N VAL A 10 -38.17 0.70 -4.81
CA VAL A 10 -39.36 1.15 -4.08
C VAL A 10 -39.43 0.53 -2.67
N SER A 11 -38.88 -0.65 -2.45
CA SER A 11 -38.81 -1.27 -1.10
C SER A 11 -37.84 -0.56 -0.15
N CYS A 12 -36.91 0.27 -0.66
CA CYS A 12 -35.96 1.05 0.15
C CYS A 12 -36.53 2.34 0.74
N THR A 13 -37.74 2.78 0.37
CA THR A 13 -38.24 4.13 0.75
C THR A 13 -39.16 4.17 1.97
N ALA A 14 -39.41 3.08 2.66
CA ALA A 14 -40.44 2.98 3.72
C ALA A 14 -39.94 2.70 5.15
N LEU A 15 -38.70 3.12 5.51
CA LEU A 15 -38.24 3.04 6.90
C LEU A 15 -37.87 4.41 7.44
N ILE A 16 -38.86 5.17 7.88
CA ILE A 16 -38.67 6.29 8.83
C ILE A 16 -38.21 5.68 10.14
N GLN A 17 -36.90 5.50 10.32
CA GLN A 17 -36.32 5.03 11.57
C GLN A 17 -35.89 6.22 12.42
N ALA A 18 -36.12 6.12 13.73
CA ALA A 18 -35.61 7.06 14.71
C ALA A 18 -34.09 7.22 14.53
N GLN A 19 -33.65 8.46 14.30
CA GLN A 19 -32.23 8.79 14.07
C GLN A 19 -31.44 8.51 15.35
N ASN A 20 -30.56 7.51 15.33
CA ASN A 20 -29.61 7.30 16.41
C ASN A 20 -28.53 8.36 16.36
N THR A 21 -28.21 8.96 17.49
CA THR A 21 -27.30 10.09 17.60
C THR A 21 -26.29 9.84 18.73
N VAL A 22 -25.05 10.20 18.49
CA VAL A 22 -24.01 10.32 19.51
C VAL A 22 -23.59 11.79 19.60
N SER A 23 -23.69 12.36 20.79
CA SER A 23 -23.28 13.73 21.09
C SER A 23 -22.42 13.76 22.33
N GLY A 24 -21.78 14.86 22.61
CA GLY A 24 -20.96 15.02 23.82
C GLY A 24 -20.09 16.27 23.80
N ARG A 25 -19.18 16.35 24.75
CA ARG A 25 -18.21 17.42 24.88
C ARG A 25 -16.80 16.85 24.99
N ILE A 26 -15.85 17.51 24.34
CA ILE A 26 -14.44 17.16 24.36
C ILE A 26 -13.66 18.21 25.14
N THR A 27 -12.84 17.75 26.10
CA THR A 27 -12.04 18.61 26.98
C THR A 27 -10.60 18.10 27.05
N ASP A 28 -9.70 18.97 27.49
CA ASP A 28 -8.36 18.58 27.94
C ASP A 28 -8.38 18.07 29.41
N THR A 29 -7.21 17.73 29.91
CA THR A 29 -7.03 17.27 31.31
C THR A 29 -7.40 18.30 32.37
N ASN A 30 -7.48 19.59 31.98
CA ASN A 30 -7.92 20.69 32.86
C ASN A 30 -9.40 21.03 32.69
N ASN A 31 -10.19 20.16 32.00
CA ASN A 31 -11.62 20.38 31.67
C ASN A 31 -11.89 21.58 30.75
N LYS A 32 -10.86 22.12 30.08
CA LYS A 32 -11.01 23.17 29.08
C LYS A 32 -11.52 22.58 27.78
N ALA A 33 -12.49 23.22 27.14
CA ALA A 33 -13.05 22.78 25.87
C ALA A 33 -11.98 22.76 24.76
N ILE A 34 -11.96 21.69 23.95
CA ILE A 34 -11.10 21.56 22.79
C ILE A 34 -11.94 21.65 21.51
N SER A 35 -11.61 22.64 20.69
CA SER A 35 -12.23 22.86 19.38
C SER A 35 -11.44 22.17 18.27
N GLY A 36 -12.12 21.75 17.19
CA GLY A 36 -11.46 21.21 15.99
C GLY A 36 -11.07 19.74 16.09
N VAL A 37 -11.40 19.04 17.20
CA VAL A 37 -11.20 17.60 17.30
C VAL A 37 -11.99 16.90 16.20
N SER A 38 -11.35 16.03 15.43
CA SER A 38 -12.01 15.17 14.45
C SER A 38 -12.70 14.01 15.16
N ILE A 39 -14.00 13.87 14.99
CA ILE A 39 -14.80 12.75 15.48
C ILE A 39 -15.23 11.95 14.25
N TYR A 40 -14.77 10.68 14.12
CA TYR A 40 -14.90 9.93 12.88
C TYR A 40 -15.25 8.45 13.12
N ILE A 41 -16.13 7.91 12.26
CA ILE A 41 -16.51 6.50 12.21
C ILE A 41 -16.03 5.94 10.87
N GLN A 42 -14.99 5.09 10.92
CA GLN A 42 -14.32 4.56 9.74
C GLN A 42 -15.26 3.70 8.87
N GLU A 43 -16.04 2.82 9.49
CA GLU A 43 -16.96 1.90 8.77
C GLU A 43 -18.05 2.65 7.98
N LEU A 44 -18.42 3.83 8.44
CA LEU A 44 -19.41 4.69 7.78
C LEU A 44 -18.76 5.75 6.90
N GLN A 45 -17.45 5.92 6.99
CA GLN A 45 -16.71 7.07 6.46
C GLN A 45 -17.43 8.39 6.76
N LYS A 46 -17.87 8.55 8.00
CA LYS A 46 -18.68 9.67 8.47
C LYS A 46 -18.03 10.32 9.67
N GLY A 47 -17.96 11.65 9.66
CA GLY A 47 -17.36 12.40 10.75
C GLY A 47 -17.96 13.79 10.94
N THR A 48 -17.58 14.37 12.07
CA THR A 48 -17.84 15.76 12.44
C THR A 48 -16.61 16.34 13.15
N THR A 49 -16.66 17.61 13.51
CA THR A 49 -15.62 18.27 14.33
C THR A 49 -16.24 18.91 15.56
N SER A 50 -15.48 18.94 16.67
CA SER A 50 -15.91 19.67 17.88
C SER A 50 -15.96 21.18 17.62
N LYS A 51 -16.98 21.82 18.16
CA LYS A 51 -17.22 23.28 18.09
C LYS A 51 -16.28 24.03 19.07
N ALA A 52 -16.34 25.36 19.07
CA ALA A 52 -15.53 26.19 19.97
C ALA A 52 -15.76 25.91 21.47
N ASP A 53 -16.97 25.47 21.84
CA ASP A 53 -17.34 25.07 23.20
C ASP A 53 -17.01 23.60 23.52
N GLY A 54 -16.32 22.87 22.59
CA GLY A 54 -15.99 21.46 22.67
C GLY A 54 -17.13 20.51 22.33
N THR A 55 -18.34 20.98 22.08
CA THR A 55 -19.48 20.10 21.78
C THR A 55 -19.41 19.51 20.38
N TYR A 56 -19.96 18.29 20.22
CA TYR A 56 -20.08 17.63 18.93
C TYR A 56 -21.38 16.86 18.81
N ASN A 57 -21.79 16.54 17.58
CA ASN A 57 -22.97 15.74 17.28
C ASN A 57 -22.75 14.90 16.01
N LEU A 58 -23.03 13.60 16.10
CA LEU A 58 -23.09 12.63 15.00
C LEU A 58 -24.48 12.02 14.94
N SER A 59 -25.21 12.30 13.88
CA SER A 59 -26.59 11.81 13.64
C SER A 59 -26.62 10.68 12.61
N ASN A 60 -27.78 10.04 12.46
CA ASN A 60 -28.04 8.98 11.48
C ASN A 60 -27.04 7.82 11.60
N LEU A 61 -26.82 7.33 12.80
CA LEU A 61 -25.95 6.20 13.07
C LEU A 61 -26.72 4.87 13.02
N PRO A 62 -26.08 3.75 12.60
CA PRO A 62 -26.70 2.43 12.59
C PRO A 62 -27.01 1.95 14.02
N LYS A 63 -27.96 1.05 14.14
CA LYS A 63 -28.11 0.23 15.33
C LYS A 63 -26.96 -0.78 15.38
N GLY A 64 -26.49 -1.09 16.57
CA GLY A 64 -25.38 -2.03 16.76
C GLY A 64 -24.09 -1.37 17.22
N THR A 65 -22.98 -2.06 17.03
CA THR A 65 -21.69 -1.60 17.51
C THR A 65 -21.02 -0.71 16.48
N VAL A 66 -20.63 0.50 16.88
CA VAL A 66 -19.75 1.37 16.09
C VAL A 66 -18.55 1.79 16.92
N ARG A 67 -17.42 1.99 16.24
CA ARG A 67 -16.21 2.55 16.85
C ARG A 67 -16.03 3.99 16.37
N ILE A 68 -15.91 4.91 17.34
CA ILE A 68 -15.74 6.34 17.10
C ILE A 68 -14.33 6.73 17.52
N SER A 69 -13.58 7.36 16.62
CA SER A 69 -12.29 7.98 16.90
C SER A 69 -12.45 9.47 17.24
N TYR A 70 -11.60 9.95 18.15
CA TYR A 70 -11.51 11.35 18.57
C TYR A 70 -10.04 11.75 18.47
N ALA A 71 -9.69 12.53 17.45
CA ALA A 71 -8.32 12.83 17.08
C ALA A 71 -8.08 14.33 16.89
N LEU A 72 -6.96 14.82 17.46
CA LEU A 72 -6.45 16.18 17.24
C LEU A 72 -4.93 16.13 17.35
N VAL A 73 -4.24 16.83 16.46
CA VAL A 73 -2.77 16.96 16.51
C VAL A 73 -2.34 17.53 17.86
N GLY A 74 -1.30 16.93 18.47
CA GLY A 74 -0.82 17.29 19.81
C GLY A 74 -1.58 16.63 20.97
N PHE A 75 -2.54 15.74 20.67
CA PHE A 75 -3.28 14.98 21.67
C PHE A 75 -3.31 13.50 21.30
N GLY A 76 -3.30 12.63 22.30
CA GLY A 76 -3.49 11.20 22.13
C GLY A 76 -4.89 10.91 21.56
N THR A 77 -4.97 10.17 20.44
CA THR A 77 -6.25 9.76 19.87
C THR A 77 -6.96 8.81 20.82
N GLN A 78 -8.22 9.08 21.08
CA GLN A 78 -9.08 8.18 21.84
C GLN A 78 -10.11 7.50 20.93
N TYR A 79 -10.46 6.28 21.32
CA TYR A 79 -11.46 5.49 20.65
C TYR A 79 -12.54 5.05 21.65
N LYS A 80 -13.78 5.12 21.21
CA LYS A 80 -14.89 4.64 22.00
C LYS A 80 -15.75 3.69 21.18
N THR A 81 -15.86 2.46 21.63
CA THR A 81 -16.81 1.50 21.06
C THR A 81 -18.16 1.66 21.75
N VAL A 82 -19.18 1.87 20.94
CA VAL A 82 -20.57 1.98 21.40
C VAL A 82 -21.29 0.73 20.89
N SER A 83 -21.60 -0.20 21.79
CA SER A 83 -22.13 -1.52 21.44
C SER A 83 -23.64 -1.56 21.17
N GLU A 84 -24.38 -0.58 21.67
CA GLU A 84 -25.81 -0.44 21.40
C GLU A 84 -26.15 1.04 21.27
N ILE A 85 -26.17 1.55 20.05
CA ILE A 85 -26.57 2.93 19.83
C ILE A 85 -28.08 3.06 20.04
N GLN A 86 -28.45 3.74 21.12
CA GLN A 86 -29.82 4.15 21.42
C GLN A 86 -30.17 5.42 20.67
N LYS A 87 -31.45 5.86 20.74
CA LYS A 87 -31.89 7.10 20.09
C LYS A 87 -31.01 8.32 20.39
N GLN A 88 -30.46 8.38 21.59
CA GLN A 88 -29.55 9.46 22.01
C GLN A 88 -28.51 8.90 22.99
N ASN A 89 -27.23 9.04 22.64
CA ASN A 89 -26.10 8.69 23.49
C ASN A 89 -25.26 9.94 23.75
N THR A 90 -24.90 10.19 25.01
CA THR A 90 -23.99 11.26 25.38
C THR A 90 -22.64 10.65 25.76
N ILE A 91 -21.57 11.00 25.03
CA ILE A 91 -20.21 10.53 25.27
C ILE A 91 -19.29 11.73 25.40
N ASN A 92 -18.85 12.01 26.62
CA ASN A 92 -17.84 13.01 26.87
C ASN A 92 -16.46 12.39 26.84
N ILE A 93 -15.50 13.10 26.22
CA ILE A 93 -14.13 12.64 26.01
C ILE A 93 -13.18 13.66 26.59
N GLN A 94 -12.20 13.17 27.33
CA GLN A 94 -11.06 13.96 27.79
C GLN A 94 -9.81 13.50 27.03
N LEU A 95 -9.22 14.40 26.21
CA LEU A 95 -7.97 14.12 25.50
C LEU A 95 -6.76 14.52 26.35
N THR A 96 -5.75 13.68 26.35
CA THR A 96 -4.45 13.95 26.96
C THR A 96 -3.48 14.48 25.93
N PRO A 97 -2.69 15.53 26.21
CA PRO A 97 -1.59 15.93 25.34
C PRO A 97 -0.66 14.75 25.06
N SER A 98 -0.22 14.60 23.83
CA SER A 98 0.73 13.55 23.42
C SER A 98 1.62 14.08 22.31
N VAL A 99 2.90 13.77 22.39
CA VAL A 99 3.91 14.10 21.38
C VAL A 99 4.21 12.93 20.44
N PHE A 100 3.69 11.74 20.74
CA PHE A 100 3.79 10.58 19.84
C PHE A 100 2.70 10.55 18.79
N GLU A 101 3.00 9.91 17.68
CA GLU A 101 1.99 9.58 16.67
C GLU A 101 0.87 8.74 17.29
N MET A 102 -0.31 8.98 16.77
CA MET A 102 -1.55 8.39 17.26
C MET A 102 -1.57 6.87 17.02
N ASP A 103 -2.11 6.11 17.95
CA ASP A 103 -2.44 4.70 17.73
C ASP A 103 -3.55 4.61 16.68
N GLU A 104 -3.22 4.15 15.49
CA GLU A 104 -4.08 4.19 14.31
C GLU A 104 -5.02 2.99 14.23
N VAL A 105 -6.20 3.17 13.65
CA VAL A 105 -7.08 2.05 13.30
C VAL A 105 -6.53 1.38 12.06
N ILE A 106 -6.24 0.09 12.16
CA ILE A 106 -5.81 -0.75 11.05
C ILE A 106 -7.03 -1.29 10.32
N VAL A 107 -7.23 -0.87 9.08
CA VAL A 107 -8.36 -1.26 8.22
C VAL A 107 -8.08 -2.56 7.49
N SER A 108 -6.82 -2.84 7.17
CA SER A 108 -6.39 -4.06 6.50
C SER A 108 -6.51 -5.33 7.35
N ASN A 109 -6.71 -5.21 8.67
CA ASN A 109 -6.95 -6.38 9.53
C ASN A 109 -8.44 -6.75 9.56
N ALA A 110 -8.74 -7.99 9.97
CA ALA A 110 -10.10 -8.55 9.99
C ALA A 110 -11.08 -7.73 10.84
N PHE A 111 -10.63 -7.17 11.97
CA PHE A 111 -11.51 -6.59 13.00
C PHE A 111 -11.41 -5.06 13.12
N ASN A 112 -10.73 -4.37 12.21
CA ASN A 112 -10.58 -2.89 12.21
C ASN A 112 -10.25 -2.33 13.60
N LYS A 113 -9.20 -2.87 14.26
CA LYS A 113 -8.77 -2.48 15.61
C LYS A 113 -7.62 -1.48 15.57
N LEU A 114 -7.38 -0.85 16.72
CA LEU A 114 -6.15 -0.10 16.95
C LEU A 114 -4.92 -0.98 16.76
N GLN A 115 -3.82 -0.40 16.28
CA GLN A 115 -2.56 -1.14 16.15
C GLN A 115 -2.14 -1.79 17.47
N SER A 116 -2.28 -1.09 18.60
CA SER A 116 -2.00 -1.63 19.94
C SER A 116 -2.86 -2.84 20.32
N GLN A 117 -4.07 -2.96 19.76
CA GLN A 117 -5.01 -4.06 20.03
C GLN A 117 -4.89 -5.22 19.04
N ASN A 118 -4.12 -5.07 17.96
CA ASN A 118 -3.93 -6.09 16.96
C ASN A 118 -2.91 -7.14 17.41
N VAL A 119 -3.16 -8.39 17.05
CA VAL A 119 -2.21 -9.50 17.27
C VAL A 119 -1.00 -9.42 16.34
N MET A 120 -1.14 -8.74 15.20
CA MET A 120 -0.08 -8.55 14.21
C MET A 120 0.35 -7.08 14.19
N LYS A 121 1.66 -6.84 14.07
CA LYS A 121 2.19 -5.49 13.81
C LYS A 121 2.00 -5.16 12.34
N VAL A 122 1.17 -4.16 12.06
CA VAL A 122 0.98 -3.58 10.71
C VAL A 122 1.66 -2.22 10.71
N ALA A 123 2.53 -1.97 9.73
CA ALA A 123 3.10 -0.64 9.57
C ALA A 123 2.05 0.27 8.91
N HIS A 124 1.76 1.40 9.53
CA HIS A 124 0.84 2.41 9.00
C HIS A 124 1.62 3.69 8.74
N GLU A 125 1.41 4.29 7.55
CA GLU A 125 2.05 5.55 7.19
C GLU A 125 1.04 6.44 6.46
N THR A 126 0.94 7.71 6.85
CA THR A 126 0.05 8.67 6.21
C THR A 126 0.68 9.25 4.95
N MET A 127 -0.14 9.60 3.93
CA MET A 127 0.38 10.28 2.74
C MET A 127 0.96 11.66 3.09
N LYS A 128 0.49 12.31 4.15
CA LYS A 128 1.06 13.56 4.67
C LYS A 128 2.52 13.36 5.10
N ASN A 129 2.82 12.31 5.87
CA ASN A 129 4.18 12.01 6.32
C ASN A 129 5.09 11.60 5.16
N LEU A 130 4.61 10.76 4.23
CA LEU A 130 5.36 10.39 3.02
C LEU A 130 5.66 11.61 2.16
N SER A 131 4.71 12.53 1.99
CA SER A 131 4.90 13.77 1.24
C SER A 131 5.97 14.68 1.86
N ARG A 132 6.10 14.68 3.19
CA ARG A 132 7.15 15.44 3.92
C ARG A 132 8.56 14.91 3.68
N LYS A 133 8.72 13.68 3.15
CA LYS A 133 10.02 13.09 2.79
C LYS A 133 10.52 13.53 1.40
N GLY A 134 9.68 14.18 0.60
CA GLY A 134 10.07 14.74 -0.71
C GLY A 134 10.41 13.69 -1.77
N THR A 135 9.88 12.48 -1.66
CA THR A 135 10.11 11.40 -2.65
C THR A 135 9.39 11.70 -3.97
N SER A 136 9.98 11.25 -5.09
CA SER A 136 9.47 11.52 -6.43
C SER A 136 8.27 10.65 -6.78
N THR A 137 8.23 9.42 -6.27
CA THR A 137 7.17 8.44 -6.53
C THR A 137 6.61 7.85 -5.24
N LEU A 138 5.42 7.28 -5.32
CA LEU A 138 4.78 6.60 -4.19
C LEU A 138 5.65 5.45 -3.66
N ILE A 139 6.20 4.62 -4.56
CA ILE A 139 6.99 3.46 -4.16
C ILE A 139 8.31 3.84 -3.48
N GLU A 140 8.96 4.92 -3.93
CA GLU A 140 10.15 5.48 -3.25
C GLU A 140 9.81 5.91 -1.82
N GLY A 141 8.63 6.51 -1.63
CA GLY A 141 8.10 6.85 -0.30
C GLY A 141 7.89 5.61 0.57
N LEU A 142 7.29 4.56 0.02
CA LEU A 142 7.04 3.30 0.72
C LEU A 142 8.34 2.59 1.14
N ALA A 143 9.39 2.67 0.32
CA ALA A 143 10.70 2.10 0.62
C ALA A 143 11.41 2.77 1.82
N THR A 144 10.84 3.83 2.39
CA THR A 144 11.31 4.41 3.66
C THR A 144 10.72 3.72 4.90
N ILE A 145 9.73 2.84 4.72
CA ILE A 145 9.12 2.06 5.81
C ILE A 145 10.03 0.87 6.11
N PRO A 146 10.47 0.63 7.36
CA PRO A 146 11.31 -0.51 7.69
C PRO A 146 10.73 -1.84 7.20
N GLY A 147 11.55 -2.71 6.60
CA GLY A 147 11.14 -3.97 6.00
C GLY A 147 10.50 -3.86 4.60
N VAL A 148 10.45 -2.66 4.03
CA VAL A 148 9.99 -2.39 2.67
C VAL A 148 11.15 -1.83 1.84
N SER A 149 11.37 -2.41 0.68
CA SER A 149 12.35 -1.94 -0.31
C SER A 149 11.66 -1.85 -1.68
N GLN A 150 12.41 -1.48 -2.72
CA GLN A 150 11.87 -1.47 -4.09
C GLN A 150 12.87 -2.08 -5.08
N VAL A 151 12.37 -2.83 -6.05
CA VAL A 151 13.04 -3.05 -7.34
C VAL A 151 12.70 -1.85 -8.21
N SER A 152 13.67 -1.26 -8.90
CA SER A 152 13.44 -0.08 -9.73
C SER A 152 14.17 -0.14 -11.06
N THR A 153 13.50 0.35 -12.12
CA THR A 153 14.07 0.60 -13.44
C THR A 153 13.89 2.08 -13.74
N GLY A 154 14.90 2.88 -13.47
CA GLY A 154 14.80 4.34 -13.55
C GLY A 154 13.96 4.96 -12.43
N ALA A 155 13.34 6.11 -12.73
CA ALA A 155 12.58 6.90 -11.76
C ALA A 155 11.08 6.52 -11.70
N SER A 156 10.51 6.04 -12.81
CA SER A 156 9.06 5.81 -12.96
C SER A 156 8.62 4.39 -12.69
N ILE A 157 9.51 3.42 -12.82
CA ILE A 157 9.22 2.01 -12.65
C ILE A 157 9.73 1.55 -11.30
N GLY A 158 8.83 1.13 -10.42
CA GLY A 158 9.19 0.62 -9.11
C GLY A 158 8.18 -0.38 -8.59
N LYS A 159 8.68 -1.50 -8.03
CA LYS A 159 7.88 -2.54 -7.38
C LYS A 159 8.23 -2.69 -5.91
N PRO A 160 7.24 -2.90 -5.05
CA PRO A 160 7.47 -3.12 -3.64
C PRO A 160 8.15 -4.48 -3.38
N VAL A 161 9.08 -4.47 -2.43
CA VAL A 161 9.71 -5.67 -1.88
C VAL A 161 9.46 -5.65 -0.38
N ILE A 162 8.78 -6.66 0.14
CA ILE A 162 8.52 -6.81 1.58
C ILE A 162 9.35 -7.96 2.12
N ARG A 163 10.30 -7.67 3.00
CA ARG A 163 11.19 -8.66 3.62
C ARG A 163 11.86 -9.61 2.61
N GLY A 164 12.27 -9.07 1.44
CA GLY A 164 12.92 -9.82 0.37
C GLY A 164 11.98 -10.55 -0.59
N LEU A 165 10.67 -10.40 -0.46
CA LEU A 165 9.67 -10.95 -1.38
C LEU A 165 9.04 -9.85 -2.23
N SER A 166 8.94 -10.07 -3.53
CA SER A 166 8.45 -9.10 -4.53
C SER A 166 7.50 -9.76 -5.55
N GLY A 167 7.04 -8.98 -6.50
CA GLY A 167 6.19 -9.43 -7.61
C GLY A 167 4.89 -10.05 -7.10
N ASN A 168 4.52 -11.19 -7.63
CA ASN A 168 3.28 -11.88 -7.29
C ASN A 168 3.23 -12.47 -5.86
N ARG A 169 4.20 -12.18 -5.00
CA ARG A 169 4.19 -12.55 -3.57
C ARG A 169 3.76 -11.39 -2.66
N VAL A 170 3.62 -10.19 -3.23
CA VAL A 170 3.16 -8.99 -2.52
C VAL A 170 1.89 -8.49 -3.18
N LEU A 171 0.78 -8.53 -2.45
CA LEU A 171 -0.49 -8.01 -2.95
C LEU A 171 -0.62 -6.51 -2.75
N VAL A 172 -1.26 -5.87 -3.70
CA VAL A 172 -1.63 -4.47 -3.64
C VAL A 172 -3.14 -4.35 -3.60
N TYR A 173 -3.64 -3.63 -2.61
CA TYR A 173 -5.05 -3.30 -2.47
C TYR A 173 -5.26 -1.79 -2.51
N SER A 174 -6.25 -1.35 -3.27
CA SER A 174 -6.70 0.04 -3.27
C SER A 174 -8.22 0.06 -3.12
N GLN A 175 -8.72 0.89 -2.18
CA GLN A 175 -10.16 1.01 -1.87
C GLN A 175 -10.89 -0.34 -1.65
N GLY A 176 -10.20 -1.31 -1.03
CA GLY A 176 -10.76 -2.63 -0.73
C GLY A 176 -10.73 -3.63 -1.89
N VAL A 177 -10.18 -3.26 -3.05
CA VAL A 177 -10.07 -4.09 -4.25
C VAL A 177 -8.62 -4.47 -4.49
N ARG A 178 -8.36 -5.73 -4.81
CA ARG A 178 -7.06 -6.24 -5.23
C ARG A 178 -6.71 -5.65 -6.59
N VAL A 179 -5.54 -5.03 -6.70
CA VAL A 179 -5.01 -4.44 -7.94
C VAL A 179 -4.18 -5.48 -8.68
N GLU A 180 -4.66 -5.89 -9.85
CA GLU A 180 -4.03 -6.90 -10.70
C GLU A 180 -3.34 -6.24 -11.91
N ASN A 181 -2.13 -5.71 -11.70
CA ASN A 181 -1.34 -5.08 -12.76
C ASN A 181 0.16 -5.39 -12.65
N GLN A 182 0.57 -6.30 -11.76
CA GLN A 182 1.97 -6.57 -11.44
C GLN A 182 2.45 -7.97 -11.80
N GLN A 183 1.63 -8.77 -12.47
CA GLN A 183 1.99 -10.14 -12.81
C GLN A 183 3.05 -10.26 -13.92
N PHE A 184 3.31 -9.16 -14.65
CA PHE A 184 4.25 -9.16 -15.77
C PHE A 184 5.55 -8.47 -15.35
N GLY A 185 6.61 -9.23 -15.14
CA GLY A 185 7.98 -8.81 -14.98
C GLY A 185 8.32 -7.71 -13.93
N ASP A 186 9.56 -7.45 -13.73
CA ASP A 186 10.08 -6.43 -12.79
C ASP A 186 10.03 -5.00 -13.38
N GLU A 187 9.78 -4.86 -14.67
CA GLU A 187 9.75 -3.63 -15.46
C GLU A 187 8.41 -2.89 -15.34
N HIS A 188 7.43 -3.51 -14.69
CA HIS A 188 6.10 -2.95 -14.56
C HIS A 188 5.93 -2.29 -13.19
N GLY A 189 5.76 -0.98 -13.18
CA GLY A 189 5.57 -0.19 -11.97
C GLY A 189 4.27 -0.46 -11.23
N LEU A 190 4.13 0.16 -10.04
CA LEU A 190 2.97 -0.02 -9.16
C LEU A 190 1.64 0.44 -9.80
N GLY A 191 1.67 1.37 -10.76
CA GLY A 191 0.48 1.88 -11.46
C GLY A 191 -0.52 2.59 -10.56
N LEU A 192 -0.06 3.20 -9.48
CA LEU A 192 -0.85 3.98 -8.52
C LEU A 192 -0.17 5.30 -8.18
N ASN A 193 -0.95 6.36 -8.15
CA ASN A 193 -0.53 7.69 -7.75
C ASN A 193 -0.88 7.99 -6.29
N ASP A 194 -0.01 8.73 -5.58
CA ASP A 194 -0.18 9.13 -4.17
C ASP A 194 -1.34 10.11 -3.93
N ALA A 195 -1.68 10.92 -4.92
CA ALA A 195 -2.76 11.90 -4.80
C ALA A 195 -4.14 11.23 -4.62
N GLY A 196 -4.90 11.66 -3.62
CA GLY A 196 -6.19 11.06 -3.28
C GLY A 196 -6.10 9.74 -2.52
N LEU A 197 -4.94 9.44 -1.93
CA LEU A 197 -4.77 8.44 -0.88
C LEU A 197 -4.69 9.14 0.48
N GLU A 198 -5.15 8.47 1.53
CA GLU A 198 -5.07 8.95 2.93
C GLU A 198 -3.83 8.37 3.61
N SER A 199 -3.67 7.04 3.51
CA SER A 199 -2.60 6.29 4.16
C SER A 199 -2.33 4.98 3.44
N VAL A 200 -1.20 4.36 3.78
CA VAL A 200 -0.89 2.98 3.44
C VAL A 200 -0.70 2.15 4.70
N GLU A 201 -1.19 0.93 4.67
CA GLU A 201 -0.95 -0.09 5.68
C GLU A 201 -0.13 -1.21 5.04
N VAL A 202 0.95 -1.62 5.70
CA VAL A 202 1.84 -2.67 5.22
C VAL A 202 1.79 -3.85 6.15
N ILE A 203 1.16 -4.92 5.69
CA ILE A 203 1.19 -6.23 6.36
C ILE A 203 2.45 -6.95 5.88
N LYS A 204 3.32 -7.33 6.81
CA LYS A 204 4.59 -8.00 6.51
C LYS A 204 4.50 -9.48 6.88
N GLY A 205 4.57 -10.35 5.87
CA GLY A 205 4.42 -11.78 6.03
C GLY A 205 3.06 -12.31 5.56
N PRO A 206 2.76 -13.62 5.76
CA PRO A 206 1.61 -14.26 5.16
C PRO A 206 0.29 -13.65 5.63
N ALA A 207 -0.46 -13.13 4.69
CA ALA A 207 -1.79 -12.55 4.90
C ALA A 207 -2.88 -13.34 4.16
N SER A 208 -2.57 -14.54 3.67
CA SER A 208 -3.47 -15.35 2.84
C SER A 208 -4.80 -15.66 3.51
N LEU A 209 -4.88 -15.67 4.86
CA LEU A 209 -6.14 -15.87 5.57
C LEU A 209 -7.23 -14.85 5.14
N LEU A 210 -6.89 -13.59 4.97
CA LEU A 210 -7.83 -12.52 4.62
C LEU A 210 -7.83 -12.18 3.12
N TYR A 211 -6.70 -12.40 2.44
CA TYR A 211 -6.45 -11.88 1.10
C TYR A 211 -6.34 -12.98 0.03
N GLY A 212 -6.27 -14.25 0.42
CA GLY A 212 -6.23 -15.40 -0.47
C GLY A 212 -4.85 -15.67 -1.06
N SER A 213 -4.84 -16.24 -2.27
CA SER A 213 -3.62 -16.54 -3.00
C SER A 213 -2.73 -15.30 -3.19
N ASP A 214 -1.42 -15.51 -3.23
CA ASP A 214 -0.39 -14.53 -3.57
C ASP A 214 -0.04 -13.55 -2.42
N ALA A 215 -0.74 -13.59 -1.28
CA ALA A 215 -0.39 -12.83 -0.07
C ALA A 215 0.69 -13.53 0.77
N LEU A 216 1.76 -14.02 0.12
CA LEU A 216 2.82 -14.82 0.74
C LEU A 216 3.84 -13.95 1.49
N GLY A 217 4.24 -12.83 0.86
CA GLY A 217 5.21 -11.87 1.37
C GLY A 217 4.58 -10.73 2.16
N GLY A 218 3.32 -10.42 1.87
CA GLY A 218 2.60 -9.35 2.53
C GLY A 218 1.58 -8.65 1.65
N VAL A 219 1.03 -7.58 2.20
CA VAL A 219 0.02 -6.76 1.53
C VAL A 219 0.32 -5.28 1.73
N LEU A 220 0.25 -4.52 0.65
CA LEU A 220 0.16 -3.06 0.66
C LEU A 220 -1.31 -2.68 0.52
N TYR A 221 -1.88 -2.09 1.54
CA TYR A 221 -3.28 -1.68 1.56
C TYR A 221 -3.40 -0.16 1.56
N PHE A 222 -3.84 0.41 0.43
CA PHE A 222 -4.01 1.84 0.25
C PHE A 222 -5.41 2.28 0.64
N ASN A 223 -5.49 3.08 1.70
CA ASN A 223 -6.72 3.70 2.14
C ASN A 223 -7.00 4.93 1.27
N PRO A 224 -8.20 5.04 0.66
CA PRO A 224 -8.57 6.19 -0.16
C PRO A 224 -8.82 7.44 0.70
N GLU A 225 -8.69 8.60 0.09
CA GLU A 225 -9.01 9.90 0.70
C GLU A 225 -10.40 9.89 1.35
N LYS A 226 -10.46 10.41 2.58
CA LYS A 226 -11.72 10.57 3.33
C LYS A 226 -12.62 11.61 2.69
N PHE A 227 -13.94 11.37 2.70
CA PHE A 227 -14.93 12.37 2.33
C PHE A 227 -14.90 13.58 3.29
N ALA A 228 -15.53 14.67 2.89
CA ALA A 228 -15.72 15.83 3.77
C ALA A 228 -16.59 15.46 4.98
N ASN A 229 -16.44 16.18 6.08
CA ASN A 229 -17.35 16.06 7.22
C ASN A 229 -18.78 16.42 6.83
N ALA A 230 -19.77 15.92 7.56
CA ALA A 230 -21.18 16.20 7.28
C ALA A 230 -21.42 17.71 7.19
N ASN A 231 -22.22 18.11 6.20
CA ASN A 231 -22.62 19.50 5.93
C ASN A 231 -21.43 20.43 5.69
N SER A 232 -20.38 19.93 5.04
CA SER A 232 -19.21 20.73 4.69
C SER A 232 -18.79 20.57 3.24
N PHE A 233 -18.14 21.60 2.72
CA PHE A 233 -17.51 21.65 1.40
C PHE A 233 -16.03 21.95 1.58
N LYS A 234 -15.14 21.26 0.86
CA LYS A 234 -13.71 21.46 0.91
C LYS A 234 -13.10 21.40 -0.48
N VAL A 235 -12.12 22.26 -0.71
CA VAL A 235 -11.26 22.24 -1.89
C VAL A 235 -9.84 22.08 -1.42
N ASN A 236 -9.10 21.21 -2.10
CA ASN A 236 -7.67 20.98 -1.87
C ASN A 236 -6.93 21.13 -3.19
N PHE A 237 -5.89 21.96 -3.20
CA PHE A 237 -4.95 22.07 -4.32
C PHE A 237 -3.55 21.75 -3.81
N SER A 238 -2.84 20.87 -4.47
CA SER A 238 -1.44 20.57 -4.16
C SER A 238 -0.54 20.70 -5.38
N GLN A 239 0.67 21.20 -5.17
CA GLN A 239 1.73 21.34 -6.17
C GLN A 239 3.05 20.87 -5.58
N LYS A 240 3.74 19.94 -6.27
CA LYS A 240 5.13 19.58 -5.97
C LYS A 240 6.01 19.91 -7.19
N LEU A 241 7.19 20.46 -6.95
CA LEU A 241 8.20 20.76 -7.96
C LEU A 241 9.50 20.05 -7.60
N PHE A 242 10.12 19.41 -8.58
CA PHE A 242 11.33 18.59 -8.44
C PHE A 242 12.47 19.19 -9.26
N ALA A 243 13.60 19.51 -8.62
CA ALA A 243 14.71 20.15 -9.31
C ALA A 243 15.51 19.17 -10.19
N ASN A 244 15.71 17.92 -9.74
CA ASN A 244 16.52 16.94 -10.46
C ASN A 244 15.89 16.53 -11.79
N THR A 245 14.62 16.14 -11.77
CA THR A 245 13.86 15.71 -12.96
C THR A 245 13.11 16.84 -13.65
N LEU A 246 13.27 18.11 -13.21
CA LEU A 246 12.45 19.24 -13.63
C LEU A 246 10.94 18.93 -13.55
N GLY A 247 10.58 18.09 -12.58
CA GLY A 247 9.28 17.48 -12.42
C GLY A 247 8.25 18.43 -11.82
N SER A 248 6.98 18.15 -12.14
CA SER A 248 5.82 18.88 -11.61
C SER A 248 4.66 17.92 -11.38
N ASN A 249 4.18 17.84 -10.12
CA ASN A 249 3.01 17.10 -9.74
C ASN A 249 1.95 18.07 -9.23
N SER A 250 0.80 18.13 -9.93
CA SER A 250 -0.31 19.05 -9.63
C SER A 250 -1.58 18.27 -9.38
N SER A 251 -2.30 18.56 -8.31
CA SER A 251 -3.56 17.89 -7.96
C SER A 251 -4.60 18.87 -7.44
N LEU A 252 -5.84 18.72 -7.92
CA LEU A 252 -7.01 19.48 -7.46
C LEU A 252 -8.10 18.51 -7.02
N GLY A 253 -8.52 18.61 -5.77
CA GLY A 253 -9.60 17.82 -5.18
C GLY A 253 -10.73 18.67 -4.66
N VAL A 254 -11.96 18.22 -4.87
CA VAL A 254 -13.19 18.83 -4.34
C VAL A 254 -14.00 17.77 -3.64
N LYS A 255 -14.48 18.05 -2.43
CA LYS A 255 -15.31 17.12 -1.68
C LYS A 255 -16.39 17.83 -0.86
N THR A 256 -17.55 17.20 -0.80
CA THR A 256 -18.69 17.70 -0.02
C THR A 256 -19.48 16.54 0.55
N SER A 257 -20.15 16.79 1.67
CA SER A 257 -21.03 15.81 2.28
C SER A 257 -22.22 16.50 2.93
N THR A 258 -23.38 15.86 2.84
CA THR A 258 -24.56 16.12 3.68
C THR A 258 -24.59 15.12 4.83
N ASP A 259 -25.69 15.04 5.55
CA ASP A 259 -25.85 14.01 6.61
C ASP A 259 -25.78 12.58 6.06
N ASN A 260 -26.26 12.35 4.84
CA ASN A 260 -26.36 11.01 4.25
C ASN A 260 -25.51 10.85 3.00
N TRP A 261 -25.40 11.84 2.14
CA TRP A 261 -24.68 11.78 0.87
C TRP A 261 -23.28 12.37 0.97
N LYS A 262 -22.36 11.78 0.24
CA LYS A 262 -20.95 12.16 0.18
C LYS A 262 -20.50 12.15 -1.28
N PHE A 263 -19.72 13.17 -1.65
CA PHE A 263 -19.17 13.32 -3.01
C PHE A 263 -17.69 13.74 -2.93
N LEU A 264 -16.91 13.20 -3.84
CA LEU A 264 -15.50 13.51 -4.00
C LEU A 264 -15.13 13.43 -5.48
N ALA A 265 -14.32 14.38 -5.95
CA ALA A 265 -13.65 14.31 -7.25
C ALA A 265 -12.25 14.90 -7.14
N ARG A 266 -11.26 14.29 -7.80
CA ARG A 266 -9.88 14.74 -7.83
C ARG A 266 -9.28 14.49 -9.21
N GLY A 267 -8.59 15.49 -9.75
CA GLY A 267 -7.74 15.38 -10.93
C GLY A 267 -6.28 15.60 -10.58
N THR A 268 -5.38 14.84 -11.20
CA THR A 268 -3.93 14.95 -10.97
C THR A 268 -3.19 14.84 -12.28
N MET A 269 -2.07 15.57 -12.38
CA MET A 269 -1.15 15.52 -13.52
C MET A 269 0.29 15.58 -13.01
N ASN A 270 1.10 14.61 -13.43
CA ASN A 270 2.52 14.51 -13.12
C ASN A 270 3.30 14.50 -14.42
N THR A 271 4.42 15.25 -14.47
CA THR A 271 5.33 15.25 -15.61
C THR A 271 6.76 15.38 -15.13
N HIS A 272 7.65 14.53 -15.62
CA HIS A 272 9.06 14.51 -15.27
C HIS A 272 9.93 14.34 -16.52
N SER A 273 11.09 15.01 -16.55
CA SER A 273 12.17 14.73 -17.49
C SER A 273 13.06 13.61 -16.92
N ASP A 274 14.07 13.23 -17.67
CA ASP A 274 15.09 12.27 -17.25
C ASP A 274 15.76 12.71 -15.93
N TYR A 275 16.00 11.73 -15.04
CA TYR A 275 16.73 12.06 -13.82
C TYR A 275 18.22 12.27 -14.09
N THR A 276 18.83 13.10 -13.25
CA THR A 276 20.24 13.42 -13.27
C THR A 276 20.98 12.67 -12.17
N THR A 277 22.08 12.00 -12.51
CA THR A 277 22.97 11.32 -11.57
C THR A 277 23.84 12.32 -10.78
N ALA A 278 24.61 11.85 -9.81
CA ALA A 278 25.56 12.70 -9.09
C ALA A 278 26.74 13.20 -9.95
N ASP A 279 27.01 12.55 -11.08
CA ASP A 279 28.02 13.02 -12.06
C ASP A 279 27.49 14.15 -12.94
N GLY A 280 26.21 14.53 -12.81
CA GLY A 280 25.55 15.57 -13.59
C GLY A 280 24.99 15.08 -14.93
N GLU A 281 25.04 13.79 -15.20
CA GLU A 281 24.58 13.17 -16.44
C GLU A 281 23.12 12.73 -16.31
N ARG A 282 22.33 12.90 -17.39
CA ARG A 282 20.94 12.47 -17.45
C ARG A 282 20.86 11.05 -17.98
N VAL A 283 20.08 10.22 -17.29
CA VAL A 283 19.81 8.86 -17.73
C VAL A 283 18.67 8.89 -18.73
N THR A 284 19.01 8.62 -19.97
CA THR A 284 18.12 8.74 -21.14
C THR A 284 16.85 7.91 -20.96
N ASN A 285 15.73 8.53 -21.29
CA ASN A 285 14.40 7.91 -21.32
C ASN A 285 13.88 7.38 -19.96
N THR A 286 14.32 7.99 -18.84
CA THR A 286 13.70 7.76 -17.52
C THR A 286 12.54 8.72 -17.23
N ARG A 287 12.15 9.51 -18.21
CA ARG A 287 11.06 10.50 -18.18
C ARG A 287 9.69 9.82 -18.22
N TYR A 288 8.68 10.50 -17.64
CA TYR A 288 7.31 9.99 -17.64
C TYR A 288 6.26 11.09 -17.51
N GLN A 289 5.04 10.73 -17.88
CA GLN A 289 3.84 11.54 -17.73
C GLN A 289 2.73 10.68 -17.19
N GLU A 290 1.97 11.22 -16.22
CA GLU A 290 0.87 10.51 -15.58
C GLU A 290 -0.32 11.44 -15.37
N LYS A 291 -1.53 10.94 -15.65
CA LYS A 291 -2.79 11.64 -15.41
C LYS A 291 -3.71 10.73 -14.60
N ASP A 292 -4.33 11.29 -13.57
CA ASP A 292 -5.28 10.56 -12.74
C ASP A 292 -6.59 11.33 -12.61
N PHE A 293 -7.69 10.57 -12.55
CA PHE A 293 -8.98 11.07 -12.14
C PHE A 293 -9.60 10.10 -11.13
N LYS A 294 -9.93 10.61 -9.95
CA LYS A 294 -10.55 9.82 -8.87
C LYS A 294 -11.86 10.47 -8.48
N THR A 295 -12.90 9.65 -8.34
CA THR A 295 -14.21 10.13 -7.87
C THR A 295 -14.86 9.15 -6.92
N GLY A 296 -15.75 9.64 -6.08
CA GLY A 296 -16.48 8.82 -5.13
C GLY A 296 -17.86 9.40 -4.79
N ILE A 297 -18.82 8.49 -4.69
CA ILE A 297 -20.19 8.80 -4.23
C ILE A 297 -20.48 7.84 -3.08
N GLY A 298 -20.88 8.38 -1.94
CA GLY A 298 -21.27 7.58 -0.78
C GLY A 298 -22.67 7.94 -0.30
N TYR A 299 -23.38 6.93 0.19
CA TYR A 299 -24.63 7.07 0.90
C TYR A 299 -24.59 6.27 2.20
N SER A 300 -25.04 6.84 3.30
CA SER A 300 -25.17 6.13 4.57
C SER A 300 -26.38 6.58 5.37
N ASN A 301 -27.05 5.59 5.98
CA ASN A 301 -28.14 5.79 6.93
C ASN A 301 -27.98 4.83 8.14
N ALA A 302 -29.01 4.68 8.94
CA ALA A 302 -28.99 3.89 10.16
C ALA A 302 -28.87 2.36 9.96
N SER A 303 -29.00 1.83 8.75
CA SER A 303 -28.95 0.37 8.49
C SER A 303 -28.05 -0.01 7.32
N PHE A 304 -27.60 0.97 6.56
CA PHE A 304 -26.89 0.74 5.32
C PHE A 304 -25.85 1.83 5.06
N SER A 305 -24.66 1.44 4.61
CA SER A 305 -23.64 2.34 4.06
C SER A 305 -23.15 1.75 2.74
N SER A 306 -23.06 2.55 1.69
CA SER A 306 -22.50 2.12 0.41
C SER A 306 -21.69 3.24 -0.22
N ILE A 307 -20.53 2.88 -0.75
CA ILE A 307 -19.59 3.82 -1.37
C ILE A 307 -19.17 3.23 -2.72
N LEU A 308 -19.48 3.95 -3.76
CA LEU A 308 -19.00 3.71 -5.13
C LEU A 308 -17.81 4.64 -5.38
N ARG A 309 -16.68 4.08 -5.84
CA ARG A 309 -15.50 4.85 -6.27
C ARG A 309 -15.08 4.43 -7.67
N TYR A 310 -14.56 5.38 -8.42
CA TYR A 310 -13.93 5.15 -9.71
C TYR A 310 -12.59 5.88 -9.73
N ASN A 311 -11.55 5.17 -10.13
CA ASN A 311 -10.22 5.71 -10.39
C ASN A 311 -9.82 5.39 -11.81
N PHE A 312 -9.33 6.40 -12.50
CA PHE A 312 -8.66 6.32 -13.80
C PHE A 312 -7.22 6.76 -13.62
N ASN A 313 -6.29 5.99 -14.17
CA ASN A 313 -4.87 6.32 -14.22
C ASN A 313 -4.36 6.06 -15.64
N ASP A 314 -3.69 7.04 -16.23
CA ASP A 314 -3.06 6.97 -17.54
C ASP A 314 -1.58 7.37 -17.36
N LEU A 315 -0.69 6.42 -17.63
CA LEU A 315 0.75 6.55 -17.44
C LEU A 315 1.47 6.24 -18.74
N THR A 316 2.29 7.17 -19.22
CA THR A 316 3.26 6.95 -20.29
C THR A 316 4.66 7.14 -19.72
N LEU A 317 5.50 6.14 -19.85
CA LEU A 317 6.86 6.14 -19.33
C LEU A 317 7.86 5.62 -20.37
N GLY A 318 9.09 6.12 -20.30
CA GLY A 318 10.20 5.62 -21.09
C GLY A 318 10.89 4.43 -20.43
N ILE A 319 11.47 3.57 -21.24
CA ILE A 319 12.31 2.45 -20.81
C ILE A 319 13.77 2.85 -21.10
N PRO A 320 14.65 2.91 -20.07
CA PRO A 320 16.02 3.38 -20.23
C PRO A 320 16.95 2.24 -20.69
N GLU A 321 17.02 1.96 -21.97
CA GLU A 321 17.90 0.93 -22.56
C GLU A 321 19.25 1.51 -23.01
N GLU A 322 19.27 2.74 -23.50
CA GLU A 322 20.48 3.38 -24.05
C GLU A 322 21.38 4.01 -22.96
N GLY A 323 21.02 3.90 -21.69
CA GLY A 323 21.83 4.42 -20.61
C GLY A 323 21.96 5.94 -20.61
N ILE A 324 23.19 6.44 -20.84
CA ILE A 324 23.51 7.87 -20.87
C ILE A 324 23.85 8.27 -22.31
N ALA A 325 22.83 8.39 -23.16
CA ALA A 325 23.00 8.79 -24.57
C ALA A 325 22.58 10.25 -24.81
N GLU A 326 21.36 10.62 -24.48
CA GLU A 326 20.80 11.95 -24.73
C GLU A 326 20.77 12.81 -23.47
N GLN A 327 21.29 14.04 -23.53
CA GLN A 327 21.30 14.99 -22.40
C GLN A 327 20.16 16.01 -22.48
N SER A 328 18.97 15.57 -22.87
CA SER A 328 17.79 16.42 -23.05
C SER A 328 17.07 16.72 -21.73
N GLN A 329 16.45 17.89 -21.65
CA GLN A 329 15.52 18.29 -20.60
C GLN A 329 14.04 18.09 -21.01
N SER A 330 13.80 17.47 -22.16
CA SER A 330 12.46 17.19 -22.67
C SER A 330 11.69 16.31 -21.68
N LYS A 331 10.38 16.51 -21.66
CA LYS A 331 9.43 15.64 -20.94
C LYS A 331 8.64 14.72 -21.88
N SER A 332 8.89 14.84 -23.22
CA SER A 332 8.32 13.92 -24.18
C SER A 332 9.02 12.59 -24.08
N VAL A 333 8.26 11.55 -23.81
CA VAL A 333 8.77 10.19 -23.70
C VAL A 333 9.30 9.72 -25.05
N LEU A 334 10.47 9.10 -25.06
CA LEU A 334 11.10 8.51 -26.24
C LEU A 334 10.71 7.04 -26.36
N TYR A 335 11.20 6.39 -27.39
CA TYR A 335 11.21 4.95 -27.50
C TYR A 335 12.48 4.34 -26.90
N PRO A 336 12.44 3.11 -26.39
CA PRO A 336 11.23 2.34 -26.15
C PRO A 336 10.39 2.94 -25.01
N LYS A 337 9.06 2.71 -25.06
CA LYS A 337 8.13 3.29 -24.10
C LYS A 337 7.01 2.32 -23.73
N GLN A 338 6.44 2.51 -22.55
CA GLN A 338 5.19 1.87 -22.12
C GLN A 338 4.06 2.91 -22.01
N ALA A 339 2.87 2.53 -22.43
CA ALA A 339 1.63 3.24 -22.15
C ALA A 339 0.68 2.31 -21.38
N VAL A 340 0.24 2.76 -20.21
CA VAL A 340 -0.60 1.95 -19.30
C VAL A 340 -1.82 2.76 -18.91
N SER A 341 -3.01 2.21 -19.19
CA SER A 341 -4.28 2.80 -18.79
C SER A 341 -5.00 1.87 -17.81
N ASN A 342 -5.35 2.39 -16.64
CA ASN A 342 -6.01 1.65 -15.58
C ASN A 342 -7.37 2.24 -15.26
N HIS A 343 -8.38 1.40 -15.18
CA HIS A 343 -9.71 1.72 -14.67
C HIS A 343 -9.99 0.84 -13.47
N LEU A 344 -10.27 1.44 -12.32
CA LEU A 344 -10.65 0.74 -11.10
C LEU A 344 -12.00 1.25 -10.62
N VAL A 345 -12.99 0.37 -10.57
CA VAL A 345 -14.31 0.63 -9.96
C VAL A 345 -14.42 -0.19 -8.69
N SER A 346 -14.85 0.39 -7.60
CA SER A 346 -15.17 -0.32 -6.36
C SER A 346 -16.52 0.06 -5.81
N LEU A 347 -17.23 -0.92 -5.27
CA LEU A 347 -18.46 -0.75 -4.49
C LEU A 347 -18.26 -1.42 -3.14
N ASN A 348 -18.13 -0.62 -2.08
CA ASN A 348 -18.01 -1.09 -0.70
C ASN A 348 -19.33 -0.83 0.02
N SER A 349 -19.99 -1.86 0.48
CA SER A 349 -21.29 -1.78 1.13
C SER A 349 -21.29 -2.49 2.47
N SER A 350 -21.90 -1.88 3.49
CA SER A 350 -22.14 -2.47 4.81
C SER A 350 -23.62 -2.44 5.14
N LEU A 351 -24.15 -3.61 5.47
CA LEU A 351 -25.52 -3.76 6.00
C LEU A 351 -25.42 -4.06 7.50
N PHE A 352 -26.08 -3.21 8.29
CA PHE A 352 -26.06 -3.32 9.75
C PHE A 352 -27.36 -3.94 10.24
N PHE A 353 -27.24 -5.05 10.92
CA PHE A 353 -28.31 -5.70 11.66
C PHE A 353 -28.21 -5.35 13.15
N ASN A 354 -29.13 -5.81 13.98
CA ASN A 354 -29.11 -5.42 15.40
C ASN A 354 -27.82 -5.81 16.12
N SER A 355 -27.30 -7.01 15.85
CA SER A 355 -26.10 -7.54 16.52
C SER A 355 -25.06 -8.12 15.56
N SER A 356 -25.31 -8.06 14.25
CA SER A 356 -24.43 -8.57 13.21
C SER A 356 -24.27 -7.55 12.07
N LYS A 357 -23.30 -7.79 11.18
CA LYS A 357 -23.00 -6.92 10.04
C LYS A 357 -22.60 -7.78 8.84
N LEU A 358 -23.00 -7.38 7.65
CA LEU A 358 -22.51 -7.92 6.39
C LEU A 358 -21.75 -6.81 5.63
N ASP A 359 -20.48 -7.03 5.36
CA ASP A 359 -19.71 -6.20 4.45
C ASP A 359 -19.61 -6.91 3.10
N LEU A 360 -19.82 -6.18 2.02
CA LEU A 360 -19.69 -6.63 0.65
C LEU A 360 -18.80 -5.65 -0.11
N ASP A 361 -17.65 -6.13 -0.58
CA ASP A 361 -16.73 -5.40 -1.43
C ASP A 361 -16.77 -6.02 -2.83
N LEU A 362 -17.11 -5.21 -3.83
CA LEU A 362 -17.07 -5.58 -5.25
C LEU A 362 -16.09 -4.67 -5.96
N GLY A 363 -15.28 -5.23 -6.86
CA GLY A 363 -14.28 -4.49 -7.61
C GLY A 363 -14.22 -4.94 -9.05
N PHE A 364 -14.00 -4.00 -9.95
CA PHE A 364 -13.67 -4.28 -11.35
C PHE A 364 -12.44 -3.46 -11.74
N ILE A 365 -11.47 -4.13 -12.34
CA ILE A 365 -10.25 -3.52 -12.87
C ILE A 365 -10.16 -3.84 -14.34
N SER A 366 -9.81 -2.84 -15.15
CA SER A 366 -9.34 -3.01 -16.51
C SER A 366 -7.98 -2.34 -16.62
N ASN A 367 -6.96 -3.11 -16.94
CA ASN A 367 -5.60 -2.65 -17.20
C ASN A 367 -5.31 -2.90 -18.68
N ASP A 368 -5.00 -1.86 -19.42
CA ASP A 368 -4.57 -1.89 -20.82
C ASP A 368 -3.11 -1.43 -20.87
N ARG A 369 -2.21 -2.30 -21.32
CA ARG A 369 -0.77 -2.04 -21.40
C ARG A 369 -0.31 -2.22 -22.84
N SER A 370 0.42 -1.25 -23.33
CA SER A 370 1.08 -1.30 -24.62
C SER A 370 2.56 -0.95 -24.47
N GLU A 371 3.42 -1.72 -25.11
CA GLU A 371 4.85 -1.50 -25.20
C GLU A 371 5.24 -1.23 -26.65
N PHE A 372 6.14 -0.27 -26.84
CA PHE A 372 6.53 0.25 -28.14
C PHE A 372 8.05 0.31 -28.18
N GLU A 373 8.68 -0.27 -29.18
CA GLU A 373 10.14 -0.28 -29.35
C GLU A 373 10.66 0.96 -30.03
N ASP A 374 10.27 1.18 -31.29
CA ASP A 374 10.82 2.24 -32.14
C ASP A 374 9.77 3.05 -32.90
N SER A 375 8.50 2.65 -32.85
CA SER A 375 7.41 3.22 -33.63
C SER A 375 6.13 3.37 -32.81
N GLU A 376 5.08 3.94 -33.41
CA GLU A 376 3.74 4.02 -32.81
C GLU A 376 2.96 2.70 -32.87
N VAL A 377 3.54 1.63 -33.43
CA VAL A 377 2.94 0.29 -33.42
C VAL A 377 3.34 -0.41 -32.14
N ALA A 378 2.35 -0.90 -31.39
CA ALA A 378 2.61 -1.62 -30.16
C ALA A 378 3.11 -3.03 -30.48
N VAL A 379 4.34 -3.31 -30.08
CA VAL A 379 4.94 -4.64 -30.21
C VAL A 379 4.25 -5.62 -29.27
N LEU A 380 4.11 -5.23 -28.01
CA LEU A 380 3.41 -6.02 -27.00
C LEU A 380 2.18 -5.23 -26.51
N LYS A 381 1.01 -5.86 -26.58
CA LYS A 381 -0.23 -5.26 -26.08
C LYS A 381 -1.04 -6.29 -25.32
N MET A 382 -1.28 -5.98 -24.03
CA MET A 382 -2.01 -6.85 -23.12
C MET A 382 -3.17 -6.11 -22.47
N LYS A 383 -4.34 -6.73 -22.43
CA LYS A 383 -5.51 -6.26 -21.72
C LYS A 383 -5.90 -7.24 -20.64
N LEU A 384 -5.87 -6.78 -19.40
CA LEU A 384 -6.25 -7.55 -18.23
C LEU A 384 -7.54 -6.98 -17.65
N ASN A 385 -8.58 -7.81 -17.54
CA ASN A 385 -9.82 -7.46 -16.85
C ASN A 385 -10.00 -8.38 -15.65
N ALA A 386 -10.27 -7.81 -14.47
CA ALA A 386 -10.49 -8.60 -13.26
C ALA A 386 -11.73 -8.11 -12.50
N PHE A 387 -12.63 -9.03 -12.20
CA PHE A 387 -13.75 -8.81 -11.29
C PHE A 387 -13.45 -9.49 -9.97
N ASN A 388 -13.47 -8.72 -8.86
CA ASN A 388 -13.21 -9.18 -7.51
C ASN A 388 -14.47 -9.06 -6.65
N TYR A 389 -14.69 -10.02 -5.76
CA TYR A 389 -15.73 -9.96 -4.74
C TYR A 389 -15.22 -10.47 -3.39
N ASN A 390 -15.69 -9.83 -2.32
CA ASN A 390 -15.39 -10.23 -0.95
C ASN A 390 -16.61 -9.95 -0.07
N ALA A 391 -17.17 -10.97 0.53
CA ALA A 391 -18.29 -10.87 1.45
C ALA A 391 -17.86 -11.36 2.85
N LYS A 392 -18.04 -10.53 3.87
CA LYS A 392 -17.69 -10.81 5.26
C LYS A 392 -18.91 -10.67 6.16
N TYR A 393 -19.30 -11.74 6.81
CA TYR A 393 -20.37 -11.73 7.77
C TYR A 393 -19.82 -11.77 9.19
N TYR A 394 -20.09 -10.70 9.93
CA TYR A 394 -19.72 -10.54 11.33
C TYR A 394 -20.83 -11.14 12.18
N LEU A 395 -20.53 -12.25 12.83
CA LEU A 395 -21.47 -12.91 13.75
C LEU A 395 -21.80 -12.00 14.94
N PRO A 396 -22.95 -12.20 15.60
CA PRO A 396 -23.23 -11.51 16.85
C PRO A 396 -22.07 -11.66 17.83
N SER A 397 -21.47 -10.55 18.20
CA SER A 397 -20.29 -10.53 19.07
C SER A 397 -20.68 -10.59 20.54
N SER A 398 -19.89 -11.32 21.33
CA SER A 398 -19.87 -11.16 22.79
C SER A 398 -18.83 -10.11 23.20
N THR A 399 -18.81 -9.75 24.49
CA THR A 399 -17.78 -8.84 25.02
C THR A 399 -16.35 -9.38 24.89
N LYS A 400 -16.19 -10.71 24.71
CA LYS A 400 -14.88 -11.37 24.64
C LYS A 400 -14.56 -11.99 23.29
N MET A 401 -15.56 -12.25 22.45
CA MET A 401 -15.38 -13.01 21.21
C MET A 401 -16.03 -12.32 20.02
N GLN A 402 -15.26 -12.17 18.95
CA GLN A 402 -15.71 -11.68 17.66
C GLN A 402 -15.34 -12.69 16.59
N THR A 403 -16.29 -13.06 15.73
CA THR A 403 -16.07 -14.05 14.66
C THR A 403 -16.56 -13.51 13.33
N ILE A 404 -15.77 -13.74 12.29
CA ILE A 404 -16.08 -13.37 10.90
C ILE A 404 -16.04 -14.65 10.07
N LEU A 405 -17.04 -14.81 9.23
CA LEU A 405 -17.07 -15.80 8.15
C LEU A 405 -17.05 -15.06 6.83
N GLY A 406 -16.26 -15.51 5.87
CA GLY A 406 -16.13 -14.81 4.61
C GLY A 406 -16.01 -15.71 3.40
N VAL A 407 -16.39 -15.14 2.26
CA VAL A 407 -16.25 -15.72 0.92
C VAL A 407 -15.60 -14.65 0.03
N GLN A 408 -14.57 -15.04 -0.71
CA GLN A 408 -13.83 -14.15 -1.58
C GLN A 408 -13.51 -14.86 -2.89
N GLY A 409 -13.44 -14.10 -3.98
CA GLY A 409 -12.98 -14.65 -5.25
C GLY A 409 -12.66 -13.58 -6.28
N MET A 410 -12.14 -14.07 -7.43
CA MET A 410 -11.73 -13.27 -8.57
C MET A 410 -12.05 -14.03 -9.86
N HIS A 411 -12.45 -13.29 -10.88
CA HIS A 411 -12.47 -13.75 -12.27
C HIS A 411 -11.66 -12.78 -13.10
N GLN A 412 -10.59 -13.26 -13.73
CA GLN A 412 -9.65 -12.46 -14.50
C GLN A 412 -9.48 -13.02 -15.90
N THR A 413 -9.46 -12.14 -16.89
CA THR A 413 -9.07 -12.46 -18.27
C THR A 413 -7.81 -11.68 -18.64
N ASN A 414 -6.94 -12.32 -19.40
CA ASN A 414 -5.81 -11.70 -20.07
C ASN A 414 -5.95 -11.95 -21.56
N GLU A 415 -5.89 -10.89 -22.36
CA GLU A 415 -6.00 -10.90 -23.81
C GLU A 415 -4.82 -10.15 -24.42
N ASN A 416 -4.15 -10.75 -25.41
CA ASN A 416 -3.02 -10.18 -26.10
C ASN A 416 -3.42 -9.75 -27.52
N SER A 417 -2.86 -8.66 -28.05
CA SER A 417 -3.17 -8.13 -29.36
C SER A 417 -2.00 -7.35 -30.00
N GLY A 418 -0.79 -7.51 -29.46
CA GLY A 418 0.45 -6.98 -30.04
C GLY A 418 0.96 -7.83 -31.21
N GLU A 419 2.11 -7.44 -31.75
CA GLU A 419 2.82 -8.24 -32.77
C GLU A 419 3.51 -9.44 -32.11
N GLU A 420 3.95 -9.27 -30.87
CA GLU A 420 4.63 -10.27 -30.04
C GLU A 420 3.75 -10.72 -28.88
N TYR A 421 3.98 -11.95 -28.45
CA TYR A 421 3.27 -12.59 -27.35
C TYR A 421 4.27 -13.17 -26.36
N LEU A 422 4.41 -12.57 -25.19
CA LEU A 422 5.22 -13.12 -24.09
C LEU A 422 4.46 -14.21 -23.30
N ILE A 423 3.14 -14.09 -23.21
CA ILE A 423 2.23 -14.99 -22.49
C ILE A 423 0.96 -15.23 -23.31
N PRO A 424 0.30 -16.41 -23.18
CA PRO A 424 -0.93 -16.69 -23.91
C PRO A 424 -2.15 -15.95 -23.37
N ASP A 425 -3.22 -15.93 -24.15
CA ASP A 425 -4.55 -15.55 -23.67
C ASP A 425 -5.03 -16.53 -22.62
N ALA A 426 -5.60 -16.01 -21.51
CA ALA A 426 -5.91 -16.85 -20.38
C ALA A 426 -7.08 -16.33 -19.52
N VAL A 427 -7.70 -17.27 -18.80
CA VAL A 427 -8.71 -17.02 -17.78
C VAL A 427 -8.22 -17.61 -16.45
N THR A 428 -8.23 -16.77 -15.40
CA THR A 428 -7.94 -17.18 -14.03
C THR A 428 -9.18 -16.98 -13.14
N GLN A 429 -9.51 -17.99 -12.34
CA GLN A 429 -10.65 -17.95 -11.42
C GLN A 429 -10.21 -18.37 -10.04
N ASP A 430 -10.45 -17.52 -9.05
CA ASP A 430 -10.20 -17.77 -7.65
C ASP A 430 -11.52 -17.89 -6.88
N PHE A 431 -11.56 -18.81 -5.95
CA PHE A 431 -12.63 -18.94 -4.97
C PHE A 431 -12.06 -19.37 -3.63
N GLY A 432 -12.43 -18.68 -2.55
CA GLY A 432 -12.00 -19.01 -1.20
C GLY A 432 -13.09 -18.78 -0.16
N VAL A 433 -13.07 -19.61 0.87
CA VAL A 433 -13.91 -19.47 2.07
C VAL A 433 -13.02 -19.41 3.30
N PHE A 434 -13.34 -18.55 4.24
CA PHE A 434 -12.55 -18.39 5.46
C PHE A 434 -13.39 -18.07 6.69
N GLY A 435 -12.81 -18.41 7.84
CA GLY A 435 -13.32 -18.00 9.13
C GLY A 435 -12.20 -17.52 10.02
N THR A 436 -12.43 -16.48 10.80
CA THR A 436 -11.49 -15.99 11.80
C THR A 436 -12.21 -15.55 13.06
N THR A 437 -11.59 -15.87 14.20
CA THR A 437 -12.12 -15.54 15.52
C THR A 437 -11.06 -14.83 16.33
N ASN A 438 -11.48 -13.78 17.01
CA ASN A 438 -10.69 -13.04 17.98
C ASN A 438 -11.29 -13.24 19.37
N TYR A 439 -10.48 -13.68 20.34
CA TYR A 439 -10.88 -13.89 21.72
C TYR A 439 -10.02 -13.05 22.66
N GLU A 440 -10.67 -12.23 23.49
CA GLU A 440 -10.03 -11.30 24.42
C GLU A 440 -10.33 -11.66 25.88
N TRP A 441 -9.28 -11.69 26.72
CA TRP A 441 -9.42 -11.83 28.16
C TRP A 441 -8.31 -11.05 28.89
N ASN A 442 -8.71 -10.20 29.81
CA ASN A 442 -7.79 -9.26 30.49
C ASN A 442 -6.94 -8.50 29.46
N SER A 443 -5.61 -8.62 29.58
CA SER A 443 -4.64 -7.98 28.66
C SER A 443 -4.25 -8.87 27.47
N ASN A 444 -4.92 -10.02 27.28
CA ASN A 444 -4.53 -11.02 26.30
C ASN A 444 -5.53 -11.06 25.13
N VAL A 445 -5.01 -11.30 23.94
CA VAL A 445 -5.78 -11.49 22.73
C VAL A 445 -5.24 -12.71 21.99
N ILE A 446 -6.11 -13.62 21.58
CA ILE A 446 -5.80 -14.67 20.61
C ILE A 446 -6.68 -14.45 19.39
N GLN A 447 -6.06 -14.51 18.23
CA GLN A 447 -6.77 -14.54 16.94
C GLN A 447 -6.37 -15.81 16.20
N ALA A 448 -7.36 -16.58 15.78
CA ALA A 448 -7.16 -17.80 14.99
C ALA A 448 -8.03 -17.77 13.74
N GLY A 449 -7.54 -18.34 12.66
CA GLY A 449 -8.30 -18.41 11.41
C GLY A 449 -7.89 -19.59 10.55
N LEU A 450 -8.85 -20.00 9.72
CA LEU A 450 -8.70 -21.07 8.73
C LEU A 450 -9.31 -20.62 7.41
N ARG A 451 -8.68 -21.00 6.30
CA ARG A 451 -9.12 -20.66 4.95
C ARG A 451 -8.86 -21.84 4.00
N PHE A 452 -9.79 -22.05 3.09
CA PHE A 452 -9.65 -22.92 1.92
C PHE A 452 -9.76 -22.10 0.65
N ASP A 453 -8.87 -22.34 -0.30
CA ASP A 453 -8.83 -21.68 -1.59
C ASP A 453 -8.71 -22.68 -2.74
N THR A 454 -9.28 -22.29 -3.88
CA THR A 454 -9.06 -22.93 -5.17
C THR A 454 -8.78 -21.87 -6.23
N ARG A 455 -7.80 -22.13 -7.11
CA ARG A 455 -7.49 -21.33 -8.31
C ARG A 455 -7.54 -22.24 -9.52
N ASN A 456 -8.32 -21.86 -10.54
CA ASN A 456 -8.33 -22.47 -11.86
C ASN A 456 -7.73 -21.51 -12.87
N LEU A 457 -6.81 -22.01 -13.70
CA LEU A 457 -6.19 -21.27 -14.79
C LEU A 457 -6.36 -22.07 -16.06
N THR A 458 -6.84 -21.41 -17.11
CA THR A 458 -6.97 -21.97 -18.46
C THR A 458 -6.36 -20.98 -19.44
N SER A 459 -5.44 -21.43 -20.28
CA SER A 459 -4.89 -20.65 -21.39
C SER A 459 -5.14 -21.31 -22.72
N GLU A 460 -5.13 -20.51 -23.77
CA GLU A 460 -5.29 -20.96 -25.15
C GLU A 460 -3.94 -21.27 -25.78
N ALA A 461 -3.92 -22.14 -26.79
CA ALA A 461 -2.74 -22.37 -27.60
C ALA A 461 -2.59 -21.22 -28.61
N ASN A 462 -1.35 -20.84 -28.90
CA ASN A 462 -1.03 -19.82 -29.90
C ASN A 462 0.26 -20.17 -30.63
N GLY A 463 0.38 -19.77 -31.89
CA GLY A 463 1.60 -19.91 -32.70
C GLY A 463 1.90 -21.34 -33.16
N ILE A 464 3.09 -21.52 -33.75
CA ILE A 464 3.63 -22.82 -34.21
C ILE A 464 4.59 -23.31 -33.14
N LEU A 465 4.35 -24.49 -32.63
CA LEU A 465 5.12 -25.05 -31.50
C LEU A 465 6.62 -25.06 -31.80
N GLY A 466 7.41 -24.48 -30.92
CA GLY A 466 8.87 -24.36 -31.06
C GLY A 466 9.35 -23.03 -31.64
N GLU A 467 8.45 -22.16 -32.08
CA GLU A 467 8.73 -20.77 -32.43
C GLU A 467 8.52 -19.83 -31.23
N GLU A 468 9.16 -18.69 -31.23
CA GLU A 468 8.97 -17.63 -30.25
C GLU A 468 7.50 -17.21 -30.19
N GLY A 469 6.99 -16.89 -28.99
CA GLY A 469 5.58 -16.53 -28.79
C GLY A 469 4.59 -17.68 -29.02
N SER A 470 5.05 -18.94 -29.17
CA SER A 470 4.17 -20.11 -29.29
C SER A 470 3.86 -20.70 -27.92
N PHE A 471 2.60 -21.09 -27.72
CA PHE A 471 2.13 -21.65 -26.45
C PHE A 471 1.27 -22.90 -26.66
N GLU A 472 1.43 -23.87 -25.76
CA GLU A 472 0.46 -24.96 -25.61
C GLU A 472 -0.70 -24.51 -24.72
N ALA A 473 -1.91 -25.01 -25.00
CA ALA A 473 -3.06 -24.79 -24.13
C ALA A 473 -2.83 -25.41 -22.75
N LEU A 474 -3.06 -24.65 -21.70
CA LEU A 474 -2.93 -25.11 -20.32
C LEU A 474 -4.30 -25.15 -19.62
N LYS A 475 -4.48 -26.17 -18.78
CA LYS A 475 -5.58 -26.23 -17.83
C LYS A 475 -5.01 -26.71 -16.49
N LYS A 476 -4.98 -25.81 -15.51
CA LYS A 476 -4.45 -26.07 -14.17
C LYS A 476 -5.47 -25.77 -13.09
N SER A 477 -5.45 -26.57 -12.04
CA SER A 477 -6.26 -26.35 -10.84
C SER A 477 -5.39 -26.53 -9.61
N TYR A 478 -5.42 -25.54 -8.73
CA TYR A 478 -4.66 -25.50 -7.49
C TYR A 478 -5.60 -25.35 -6.32
N THR A 479 -5.32 -26.06 -5.22
CA THR A 479 -6.07 -25.95 -3.97
C THR A 479 -5.12 -25.77 -2.80
N SER A 480 -5.52 -25.03 -1.78
CA SER A 480 -4.72 -24.84 -0.58
C SER A 480 -5.56 -24.64 0.67
N TRP A 481 -5.01 -25.09 1.79
CA TRP A 481 -5.48 -24.77 3.13
C TRP A 481 -4.46 -23.84 3.79
N ASN A 482 -4.95 -22.76 4.39
CA ASN A 482 -4.14 -21.79 5.11
C ASN A 482 -4.70 -21.57 6.50
N ALA A 483 -3.81 -21.38 7.47
CA ALA A 483 -4.16 -21.13 8.85
C ALA A 483 -3.31 -19.99 9.42
N SER A 484 -3.86 -19.28 10.39
CA SER A 484 -3.10 -18.32 11.19
C SER A 484 -3.48 -18.43 12.67
N LEU A 485 -2.49 -18.18 13.53
CA LEU A 485 -2.63 -18.09 14.96
C LEU A 485 -1.79 -16.93 15.47
N GLY A 486 -2.44 -15.91 16.01
CA GLY A 486 -1.79 -14.75 16.62
C GLY A 486 -2.10 -14.71 18.12
N TYR A 487 -1.10 -14.36 18.91
CA TYR A 487 -1.22 -14.06 20.33
C TYR A 487 -0.62 -12.70 20.63
N LYS A 488 -1.33 -11.89 21.40
CA LYS A 488 -0.88 -10.59 21.88
C LYS A 488 -1.16 -10.50 23.37
N THR A 489 -0.21 -9.95 24.12
CA THR A 489 -0.40 -9.62 25.54
C THR A 489 0.26 -8.28 25.89
N ASP A 490 -0.41 -7.50 26.72
CA ASP A 490 0.19 -6.38 27.42
C ASP A 490 0.80 -6.93 28.72
N LEU A 491 2.14 -7.00 28.77
CA LEU A 491 2.86 -7.47 29.95
C LEU A 491 2.70 -6.48 31.11
N ASN A 492 2.63 -5.19 30.79
CA ASN A 492 2.22 -4.08 31.64
C ASN A 492 1.84 -2.89 30.73
N ASP A 493 1.65 -1.71 31.30
CA ASP A 493 1.23 -0.50 30.54
C ASP A 493 2.26 -0.05 29.48
N ALA A 494 3.53 -0.51 29.59
CA ALA A 494 4.61 -0.09 28.70
C ALA A 494 5.04 -1.17 27.70
N TYR A 495 4.81 -2.46 27.97
CA TYR A 495 5.32 -3.55 27.13
C TYR A 495 4.19 -4.31 26.46
N ILE A 496 4.29 -4.46 25.14
CA ILE A 496 3.41 -5.28 24.31
C ILE A 496 4.24 -6.40 23.67
N PHE A 497 3.81 -7.63 23.86
CA PHE A 497 4.39 -8.79 23.22
C PHE A 497 3.41 -9.39 22.21
N ARG A 498 3.92 -9.78 21.01
CA ARG A 498 3.14 -10.47 19.98
C ARG A 498 3.91 -11.66 19.46
N PHE A 499 3.18 -12.73 19.23
CA PHE A 499 3.64 -13.95 18.58
C PHE A 499 2.64 -14.32 17.48
N ASN A 500 3.13 -14.57 16.26
CA ASN A 500 2.27 -14.95 15.14
C ASN A 500 2.86 -16.17 14.42
N LEU A 501 1.97 -17.08 14.06
CA LEU A 501 2.20 -18.19 13.15
C LEU A 501 1.20 -18.05 12.01
N ALA A 502 1.65 -18.07 10.76
CA ALA A 502 0.79 -17.99 9.62
C ALA A 502 1.33 -18.81 8.46
N SER A 503 0.42 -19.44 7.72
CA SER A 503 0.71 -20.03 6.43
C SER A 503 0.06 -19.20 5.32
N GLY A 504 0.69 -19.22 4.15
CA GLY A 504 0.17 -18.63 2.94
C GLY A 504 0.54 -19.51 1.75
N PHE A 505 -0.10 -19.25 0.62
CA PHE A 505 0.21 -19.95 -0.61
C PHE A 505 0.17 -19.00 -1.79
N ARG A 506 0.83 -19.41 -2.87
CA ARG A 506 0.77 -18.79 -4.18
C ARG A 506 0.72 -19.88 -5.24
N ALA A 507 -0.25 -19.80 -6.12
CA ALA A 507 -0.22 -20.59 -7.34
C ALA A 507 0.76 -19.96 -8.35
N PRO A 508 1.44 -20.73 -9.20
CA PRO A 508 2.22 -20.20 -10.30
C PRO A 508 1.36 -19.28 -11.17
N ASN A 509 1.93 -18.18 -11.61
CA ASN A 509 1.25 -17.26 -12.51
C ASN A 509 1.40 -17.70 -13.99
N LEU A 510 0.73 -16.97 -14.88
CA LEU A 510 0.72 -17.31 -16.30
C LEU A 510 2.11 -17.21 -16.92
N ALA A 511 2.90 -16.18 -16.60
CA ALA A 511 4.25 -16.03 -17.13
C ALA A 511 5.18 -17.16 -16.65
N GLU A 512 5.14 -17.51 -15.37
CA GLU A 512 5.94 -18.62 -14.82
C GLU A 512 5.61 -19.97 -15.46
N LEU A 513 4.36 -20.18 -15.89
CA LEU A 513 3.90 -21.43 -16.51
C LEU A 513 4.17 -21.47 -18.01
N SER A 514 4.16 -20.32 -18.70
CA SER A 514 3.98 -20.30 -20.14
C SER A 514 4.88 -19.33 -20.91
N SER A 515 5.72 -18.49 -20.26
CA SER A 515 6.57 -17.55 -21.01
C SER A 515 7.38 -18.27 -22.10
N ASN A 516 7.46 -17.67 -23.28
CA ASN A 516 8.26 -18.14 -24.39
C ASN A 516 8.60 -16.97 -25.32
N GLY A 517 9.53 -16.12 -24.92
CA GLY A 517 9.90 -14.93 -25.70
C GLY A 517 10.83 -13.99 -24.93
N VAL A 518 11.24 -12.94 -25.61
CA VAL A 518 12.04 -11.86 -25.02
C VAL A 518 11.13 -11.02 -24.13
N HIS A 519 11.61 -10.71 -22.95
CA HIS A 519 10.99 -9.76 -22.05
C HIS A 519 11.72 -8.43 -22.19
N GLU A 520 11.14 -7.53 -22.93
CA GLU A 520 11.69 -6.20 -23.15
C GLU A 520 12.00 -5.46 -21.83
N GLY A 521 13.00 -4.61 -21.83
CA GLY A 521 13.47 -3.91 -20.65
C GLY A 521 14.26 -4.78 -19.66
N THR A 522 14.41 -6.10 -19.90
CA THR A 522 15.30 -6.99 -19.14
C THR A 522 16.40 -7.64 -19.98
N ASN A 523 16.29 -7.59 -21.30
CA ASN A 523 17.18 -8.26 -22.26
C ASN A 523 17.37 -9.73 -21.90
N ARG A 524 16.27 -10.43 -21.62
CA ARG A 524 16.25 -11.86 -21.27
C ARG A 524 15.21 -12.59 -22.08
N TYR A 525 15.55 -13.77 -22.55
CA TYR A 525 14.58 -14.72 -23.09
C TYR A 525 14.03 -15.58 -21.96
N GLU A 526 12.73 -15.49 -21.68
CA GLU A 526 12.10 -16.21 -20.57
C GLU A 526 11.36 -17.46 -21.07
N VAL A 527 11.61 -18.60 -20.40
CA VAL A 527 10.95 -19.88 -20.68
C VAL A 527 10.19 -20.35 -19.46
N GLY A 528 8.87 -20.46 -19.60
CA GLY A 528 7.95 -20.95 -18.59
C GLY A 528 8.08 -22.45 -18.33
N ASN A 529 7.49 -22.90 -17.21
CA ASN A 529 7.46 -24.31 -16.85
C ASN A 529 6.05 -24.73 -16.42
N ALA A 530 5.36 -25.43 -17.29
CA ALA A 530 3.99 -25.90 -17.04
C ALA A 530 3.88 -26.89 -15.86
N ASN A 531 4.99 -27.43 -15.32
CA ASN A 531 4.99 -28.40 -14.23
C ASN A 531 5.20 -27.79 -12.84
N LEU A 532 5.22 -26.47 -12.74
CA LEU A 532 5.39 -25.78 -11.45
C LEU A 532 4.21 -26.10 -10.51
N LYS A 533 4.56 -26.26 -9.23
CA LYS A 533 3.65 -26.48 -8.11
C LYS A 533 3.37 -25.18 -7.38
N THR A 534 2.37 -25.18 -6.52
CA THR A 534 2.11 -24.06 -5.60
C THR A 534 3.28 -23.81 -4.66
N GLU A 535 3.68 -22.57 -4.50
CA GLU A 535 4.49 -22.17 -3.34
C GLU A 535 3.62 -22.18 -2.09
N GLN A 536 4.15 -22.73 -1.00
CA GLN A 536 3.50 -22.66 0.29
C GLN A 536 4.51 -22.26 1.35
N ASN A 537 4.15 -21.28 2.17
CA ASN A 537 5.01 -20.86 3.25
C ASN A 537 4.42 -21.09 4.64
N PHE A 538 5.32 -21.14 5.60
CA PHE A 538 5.03 -21.10 7.02
C PHE A 538 5.98 -20.10 7.67
N GLN A 539 5.38 -19.05 8.25
CA GLN A 539 6.13 -17.97 8.87
C GLN A 539 5.82 -17.87 10.36
N THR A 540 6.88 -17.62 11.12
CA THR A 540 6.84 -17.26 12.55
C THR A 540 7.32 -15.84 12.70
N ASP A 541 6.58 -15.01 13.42
CA ASP A 541 6.93 -13.64 13.78
C ASP A 541 6.90 -13.46 15.30
N LEU A 542 7.93 -12.77 15.81
CA LEU A 542 8.02 -12.31 17.20
C LEU A 542 8.15 -10.79 17.21
N ASN A 543 7.35 -10.13 18.00
CA ASN A 543 7.41 -8.69 18.19
C ASN A 543 7.39 -8.35 19.68
N LEU A 544 8.30 -7.48 20.10
CA LEU A 544 8.31 -6.84 21.41
C LEU A 544 8.32 -5.33 21.21
N GLU A 545 7.38 -4.65 21.82
CA GLU A 545 7.30 -3.18 21.85
C GLU A 545 7.40 -2.69 23.29
N TYR A 546 8.11 -1.58 23.44
CA TYR A 546 8.17 -0.80 24.67
C TYR A 546 7.75 0.62 24.35
N LYS A 547 6.77 1.15 25.08
CA LYS A 547 6.23 2.49 24.86
C LYS A 547 5.98 3.20 26.17
N THR A 548 6.56 4.40 26.28
CA THR A 548 6.32 5.37 27.36
C THR A 548 6.03 6.73 26.77
N ASP A 549 5.85 7.75 27.59
CA ASP A 549 5.60 9.13 27.11
C ASP A 549 6.78 9.73 26.32
N HIS A 550 8.01 9.19 26.47
CA HIS A 550 9.23 9.73 25.88
C HIS A 550 10.06 8.75 25.05
N LEU A 551 9.71 7.47 25.07
CA LEU A 551 10.46 6.43 24.37
C LEU A 551 9.53 5.38 23.81
N GLU A 552 9.63 5.17 22.51
CA GLU A 552 9.10 4.00 21.82
C GLU A 552 10.26 3.17 21.26
N PHE A 553 10.21 1.87 21.49
CA PHE A 553 11.19 0.92 20.98
C PHE A 553 10.48 -0.34 20.53
N PHE A 554 10.89 -0.89 19.39
CA PHE A 554 10.38 -2.18 18.95
C PHE A 554 11.50 -3.08 18.40
N VAL A 555 11.31 -4.37 18.53
CA VAL A 555 12.10 -5.43 17.90
C VAL A 555 11.15 -6.41 17.25
N ASN A 556 11.34 -6.65 15.96
CA ASN A 556 10.68 -7.70 15.20
C ASN A 556 11.71 -8.72 14.74
N GLY A 557 11.41 -10.01 14.88
CA GLY A 557 12.15 -11.10 14.27
C GLY A 557 11.21 -11.98 13.48
N PHE A 558 11.64 -12.49 12.32
CA PHE A 558 10.85 -13.40 11.53
C PHE A 558 11.68 -14.55 10.95
N TYR A 559 11.04 -15.68 10.76
CA TYR A 559 11.52 -16.82 10.00
C TYR A 559 10.40 -17.33 9.09
N ASN A 560 10.68 -17.41 7.79
CA ASN A 560 9.73 -17.80 6.75
C ASN A 560 10.33 -18.94 5.93
N HIS A 561 9.76 -20.14 6.08
CA HIS A 561 10.10 -21.30 5.26
C HIS A 561 9.12 -21.39 4.09
N ILE A 562 9.65 -21.51 2.87
CA ILE A 562 8.86 -21.58 1.63
C ILE A 562 9.19 -22.87 0.91
N THR A 563 8.20 -23.71 0.74
CA THR A 563 8.28 -24.93 -0.08
C THR A 563 8.01 -24.58 -1.53
N ASP A 564 8.76 -25.17 -2.45
CA ASP A 564 8.61 -24.99 -3.89
C ASP A 564 8.68 -23.51 -4.35
N PHE A 565 9.60 -22.72 -3.77
CA PHE A 565 9.84 -21.32 -4.13
C PHE A 565 10.23 -21.19 -5.60
N ILE A 566 9.48 -20.42 -6.39
CA ILE A 566 9.68 -20.21 -7.83
C ILE A 566 10.64 -19.03 -8.05
N TYR A 567 11.64 -19.24 -8.88
CA TYR A 567 12.57 -18.17 -9.30
C TYR A 567 13.08 -18.46 -10.71
N ILE A 568 13.61 -17.44 -11.37
CA ILE A 568 14.25 -17.60 -12.67
C ILE A 568 15.73 -17.92 -12.48
N ASN A 569 16.28 -18.75 -13.36
CA ASN A 569 17.67 -19.17 -13.32
C ASN A 569 18.25 -19.20 -14.74
N PRO A 570 19.43 -18.59 -14.99
CA PRO A 570 20.04 -18.61 -16.30
C PRO A 570 20.43 -20.03 -16.70
N THR A 571 20.29 -20.35 -17.98
CA THR A 571 20.66 -21.65 -18.53
C THR A 571 22.10 -21.67 -19.05
N GLY A 572 22.67 -20.51 -19.35
CA GLY A 572 23.94 -20.33 -20.04
C GLY A 572 23.81 -20.42 -21.56
N GLU A 573 22.59 -20.52 -22.09
CA GLU A 573 22.29 -20.45 -23.51
C GLU A 573 21.82 -19.04 -23.89
N SER A 574 21.87 -18.68 -25.18
CA SER A 574 21.36 -17.43 -25.71
C SER A 574 20.48 -17.69 -26.93
N ILE A 575 19.41 -16.94 -27.06
CA ILE A 575 18.51 -16.90 -28.23
C ILE A 575 18.45 -15.44 -28.65
N ASP A 576 18.72 -15.15 -29.93
CA ASP A 576 18.74 -13.80 -30.51
C ASP A 576 19.48 -12.75 -29.63
N ASP A 577 20.72 -13.12 -29.23
CA ASP A 577 21.61 -12.37 -28.33
C ASP A 577 21.09 -12.16 -26.89
N ASN A 578 19.91 -12.67 -26.55
CA ASN A 578 19.37 -12.63 -25.18
C ASN A 578 19.70 -13.90 -24.40
N GLU A 579 20.17 -13.75 -23.14
CA GLU A 579 20.41 -14.88 -22.23
C GLU A 579 19.10 -15.57 -21.85
N VAL A 580 19.08 -16.91 -21.94
CA VAL A 580 17.87 -17.71 -21.65
C VAL A 580 17.76 -18.00 -20.17
N PHE A 581 16.59 -17.69 -19.61
CA PHE A 581 16.22 -17.97 -18.22
C PHE A 581 15.03 -18.90 -18.12
N ASN A 582 15.14 -19.95 -17.31
CA ASN A 582 14.05 -20.88 -17.02
C ASN A 582 13.43 -20.62 -15.64
N TYR A 583 12.12 -20.78 -15.53
CA TYR A 583 11.43 -20.82 -14.24
C TYR A 583 11.63 -22.18 -13.56
N VAL A 584 12.21 -22.15 -12.36
CA VAL A 584 12.57 -23.33 -11.57
C VAL A 584 12.05 -23.21 -10.14
N GLN A 585 11.99 -24.35 -9.41
CA GLN A 585 11.55 -24.38 -8.01
C GLN A 585 12.61 -24.99 -7.10
N ASN A 586 12.71 -24.44 -5.87
CA ASN A 586 13.51 -25.03 -4.80
C ASN A 586 12.90 -24.58 -3.44
N ASN A 587 13.13 -25.36 -2.39
CA ASN A 587 12.78 -24.89 -1.05
C ASN A 587 13.69 -23.75 -0.64
N ALA A 588 13.11 -22.76 0.04
CA ALA A 588 13.82 -21.58 0.46
C ALA A 588 13.46 -21.19 1.91
N ALA A 589 14.35 -20.44 2.53
CA ALA A 589 14.09 -19.80 3.82
C ALA A 589 14.52 -18.34 3.78
N LEU A 590 13.63 -17.45 4.24
CA LEU A 590 13.94 -16.05 4.48
C LEU A 590 13.85 -15.77 5.98
N PHE A 591 14.85 -15.10 6.51
CA PHE A 591 14.87 -14.72 7.93
C PHE A 591 15.55 -13.38 8.12
N GLY A 592 15.17 -12.71 9.17
CA GLY A 592 15.69 -11.38 9.46
C GLY A 592 14.95 -10.70 10.59
N GLY A 593 15.04 -9.39 10.63
CA GLY A 593 14.36 -8.61 11.64
C GLY A 593 14.50 -7.10 11.43
N GLU A 594 13.76 -6.40 12.24
CA GLU A 594 13.67 -4.95 12.25
C GLU A 594 13.77 -4.48 13.70
N ILE A 595 14.54 -3.44 13.95
CA ILE A 595 14.65 -2.77 15.24
C ILE A 595 14.38 -1.29 14.97
N GLY A 596 13.56 -0.66 15.81
CA GLY A 596 13.31 0.77 15.73
C GLY A 596 13.22 1.41 17.11
N LEU A 597 13.65 2.65 17.18
CA LEU A 597 13.60 3.48 18.38
C LEU A 597 13.18 4.89 17.98
N HIS A 598 12.24 5.43 18.74
CA HIS A 598 11.85 6.84 18.70
C HIS A 598 11.97 7.39 20.12
N PHE A 599 12.79 8.39 20.29
CA PHE A 599 13.08 9.03 21.58
C PHE A 599 12.94 10.54 21.49
N HIS A 600 12.19 11.13 22.40
CA HIS A 600 12.17 12.57 22.62
C HIS A 600 12.52 12.88 24.09
N PRO A 601 13.67 13.51 24.33
CA PRO A 601 14.17 13.75 25.69
C PRO A 601 13.37 14.87 26.38
N HIS A 602 12.80 14.60 27.57
CA HIS A 602 12.21 15.64 28.40
C HIS A 602 13.32 16.48 29.09
N PRO A 603 13.23 17.83 29.11
CA PRO A 603 12.11 18.70 28.70
C PRO A 603 12.19 19.18 27.24
N LEU A 604 12.96 18.53 26.37
CA LEU A 604 13.11 18.88 24.95
C LEU A 604 12.10 18.12 24.08
N ASP A 605 10.81 18.16 24.45
CA ASP A 605 9.74 17.40 23.79
C ASP A 605 9.56 17.75 22.29
N TRP A 606 10.17 18.85 21.85
CA TRP A 606 10.24 19.29 20.46
C TRP A 606 11.35 18.60 19.63
N LEU A 607 12.24 17.83 20.28
CA LEU A 607 13.36 17.13 19.65
C LEU A 607 13.07 15.64 19.58
N HIS A 608 13.09 15.07 18.40
CA HIS A 608 12.85 13.64 18.15
C HIS A 608 14.09 13.00 17.52
N LEU A 609 14.52 11.90 18.12
CA LEU A 609 15.55 11.01 17.61
C LEU A 609 14.88 9.73 17.15
N GLU A 610 14.93 9.44 15.87
CA GLU A 610 14.34 8.26 15.27
C GLU A 610 15.45 7.42 14.63
N THR A 611 15.51 6.15 14.94
CA THR A 611 16.45 5.22 14.30
C THR A 611 15.77 3.89 14.02
N SER A 612 16.06 3.30 12.85
CA SER A 612 15.58 1.98 12.51
C SER A 612 16.64 1.21 11.70
N PHE A 613 16.81 -0.04 12.05
CA PHE A 613 17.68 -0.98 11.33
C PHE A 613 16.86 -2.17 10.84
N GLU A 614 17.15 -2.61 9.63
CA GLU A 614 16.51 -3.76 9.01
C GLU A 614 17.52 -4.70 8.36
N THR A 615 17.23 -5.99 8.42
CA THR A 615 18.03 -7.04 7.80
C THR A 615 17.16 -8.18 7.31
N VAL A 616 17.49 -8.71 6.14
CA VAL A 616 16.89 -9.92 5.60
C VAL A 616 17.95 -10.77 4.90
N THR A 617 17.82 -12.08 5.03
CA THR A 617 18.65 -13.06 4.33
C THR A 617 17.75 -14.12 3.75
N GLY A 618 17.87 -14.37 2.45
CA GLY A 618 17.18 -15.44 1.73
C GLY A 618 18.17 -16.52 1.29
N LYS A 619 17.85 -17.80 1.55
CA LYS A 619 18.66 -18.95 1.16
C LYS A 619 17.82 -20.05 0.55
N LYS A 620 18.35 -20.70 -0.48
CA LYS A 620 17.86 -21.99 -1.00
C LYS A 620 18.26 -23.14 -0.07
N GLN A 621 17.60 -24.28 -0.22
CA GLN A 621 17.87 -25.46 0.61
C GLN A 621 19.33 -25.95 0.51
N ASN A 622 19.97 -25.77 -0.65
CA ASN A 622 21.37 -26.11 -0.86
C ASN A 622 22.37 -25.12 -0.22
N GLY A 623 21.89 -24.07 0.40
CA GLY A 623 22.68 -23.04 1.08
C GLY A 623 22.99 -21.80 0.24
N ASP A 624 22.76 -21.81 -1.08
CA ASP A 624 22.94 -20.66 -1.96
C ASP A 624 21.98 -19.54 -1.59
N TYR A 625 22.38 -18.29 -1.85
CA TYR A 625 21.53 -17.15 -1.63
C TYR A 625 20.45 -17.02 -2.72
N LEU A 626 19.27 -16.53 -2.32
CA LEU A 626 18.21 -16.15 -3.24
C LEU A 626 18.58 -14.85 -3.98
N PRO A 627 18.10 -14.67 -5.22
CA PRO A 627 18.26 -13.41 -5.94
C PRO A 627 17.37 -12.31 -5.39
N LEU A 628 17.70 -11.05 -5.70
CA LEU A 628 16.92 -9.84 -5.40
C LEU A 628 16.63 -9.63 -3.91
N ILE A 629 17.55 -10.05 -3.04
CA ILE A 629 17.45 -9.78 -1.61
C ILE A 629 18.05 -8.40 -1.30
N PRO A 630 17.30 -7.48 -0.69
CA PRO A 630 17.80 -6.14 -0.40
C PRO A 630 18.99 -6.14 0.55
N ALA A 631 19.82 -5.13 0.45
CA ALA A 631 20.88 -4.87 1.42
C ALA A 631 20.31 -4.48 2.77
N ASN A 632 21.04 -4.73 3.85
CA ASN A 632 20.67 -4.20 5.17
C ASN A 632 20.67 -2.68 5.13
N ASN A 633 19.75 -2.08 5.87
CA ASN A 633 19.56 -0.63 5.88
C ASN A 633 19.48 -0.09 7.32
N TRP A 634 20.05 1.10 7.55
CA TRP A 634 20.01 1.80 8.81
C TRP A 634 19.63 3.25 8.58
N ASN A 635 18.45 3.63 9.07
CA ASN A 635 17.90 4.97 8.97
C ASN A 635 18.04 5.69 10.30
N ASN A 636 18.57 6.92 10.28
CA ASN A 636 18.67 7.77 11.45
C ASN A 636 18.11 9.14 11.10
N THR A 637 17.12 9.61 11.86
CA THR A 637 16.48 10.91 11.66
C THR A 637 16.49 11.71 12.95
N LEU A 638 16.98 12.93 12.85
CA LEU A 638 16.79 13.97 13.84
C LEU A 638 15.68 14.88 13.34
N ARG A 639 14.58 14.99 14.09
CA ARG A 639 13.44 15.85 13.76
C ARG A 639 13.23 16.85 14.88
N THR A 640 13.03 18.11 14.53
CA THR A 640 12.61 19.16 15.46
C THR A 640 11.21 19.64 15.10
N GLU A 641 10.39 19.88 16.12
CA GLU A 641 9.07 20.47 15.98
C GLU A 641 9.04 21.83 16.66
N TRP A 642 8.45 22.81 16.00
CA TRP A 642 8.43 24.16 16.54
C TRP A 642 7.11 24.44 17.24
N LYS A 643 7.20 25.18 18.33
CA LYS A 643 6.01 25.66 19.02
C LYS A 643 5.15 26.49 18.05
N ASP A 644 3.87 26.26 18.09
CA ASP A 644 2.89 26.97 17.26
C ASP A 644 2.98 28.50 17.44
N LEU A 645 3.16 29.19 16.34
CA LEU A 645 3.06 30.65 16.20
C LEU A 645 1.70 31.00 15.55
N ASP A 646 1.27 32.25 15.63
CA ASP A 646 0.00 32.68 15.06
C ASP A 646 -0.05 32.45 13.53
N TRP A 647 1.07 32.62 12.85
CA TRP A 647 1.19 32.51 11.40
C TRP A 647 1.77 31.17 10.91
N LEU A 648 2.41 30.38 11.79
CA LEU A 648 3.03 29.09 11.48
C LEU A 648 2.60 28.04 12.49
N LYS A 649 1.97 26.98 12.01
CA LYS A 649 1.58 25.80 12.79
C LYS A 649 2.32 24.57 12.31
N GLU A 650 2.49 23.56 13.16
CA GLU A 650 3.12 22.29 12.82
C GLU A 650 4.48 22.48 12.11
N GLY A 651 5.25 23.51 12.50
CA GLY A 651 6.57 23.74 11.95
C GLY A 651 7.55 22.65 12.31
N PHE A 652 8.35 22.16 11.36
CA PHE A 652 9.33 21.10 11.59
C PHE A 652 10.59 21.31 10.77
N ALA A 653 11.70 20.71 11.23
CA ALA A 653 12.89 20.47 10.41
C ALA A 653 13.40 19.05 10.66
N THR A 654 13.95 18.42 9.63
CA THR A 654 14.47 17.05 9.68
C THR A 654 15.86 16.96 9.06
N ILE A 655 16.71 16.14 9.65
CA ILE A 655 17.97 15.67 9.09
C ILE A 655 17.94 14.16 9.15
N SER A 656 18.05 13.49 8.00
CA SER A 656 18.01 12.03 7.93
C SER A 656 19.26 11.49 7.25
N LEU A 657 19.93 10.54 7.90
CA LEU A 657 21.04 9.77 7.34
C LEU A 657 20.59 8.34 7.09
N VAL A 658 20.51 7.98 5.81
CA VAL A 658 20.17 6.63 5.36
C VAL A 658 21.46 5.91 4.97
N SER A 659 21.81 4.85 5.68
CA SER A 659 23.01 4.04 5.45
C SER A 659 22.65 2.65 4.98
N THR A 660 22.93 2.34 3.72
CA THR A 660 22.78 1.03 3.12
C THR A 660 24.12 0.31 3.16
N PHE A 661 24.11 -0.92 3.69
CA PHE A 661 25.34 -1.71 3.84
C PHE A 661 25.71 -2.44 2.55
N ASN A 662 26.94 -2.99 2.49
CA ASN A 662 27.35 -3.82 1.37
C ASN A 662 26.43 -5.04 1.22
N GLN A 663 25.96 -5.31 0.00
CA GLN A 663 25.26 -6.55 -0.32
C GLN A 663 26.26 -7.55 -0.93
N ASN A 664 26.69 -8.50 -0.09
CA ASN A 664 27.61 -9.56 -0.46
C ASN A 664 26.92 -10.95 -0.49
N LYS A 665 25.67 -11.05 -0.01
CA LYS A 665 24.87 -12.27 0.02
C LYS A 665 24.03 -12.34 -1.26
N ILE A 666 24.66 -12.68 -2.36
CA ILE A 666 24.11 -12.63 -3.72
C ILE A 666 23.93 -14.02 -4.31
N SER A 667 23.00 -14.16 -5.25
CA SER A 667 22.87 -15.37 -6.08
C SER A 667 24.02 -15.50 -7.07
N GLY A 668 24.12 -16.65 -7.74
CA GLY A 668 25.25 -16.96 -8.63
C GLY A 668 25.37 -16.04 -9.86
N PHE A 669 24.28 -15.38 -10.27
CA PHE A 669 24.25 -14.50 -11.44
C PHE A 669 24.18 -13.00 -11.07
N GLU A 670 24.17 -12.66 -9.80
CA GLU A 670 24.19 -11.27 -9.35
C GLU A 670 25.60 -10.80 -9.04
N THR A 671 25.81 -9.48 -9.11
CA THR A 671 27.05 -8.84 -8.69
C THR A 671 26.90 -8.22 -7.30
N ARG A 672 27.99 -8.17 -6.55
CA ARG A 672 28.04 -7.50 -5.24
C ARG A 672 27.75 -6.00 -5.39
N THR A 673 27.21 -5.38 -4.35
CA THR A 673 26.93 -3.96 -4.31
C THR A 673 27.60 -3.31 -3.11
N ALA A 674 28.35 -2.27 -3.35
CA ALA A 674 29.00 -1.48 -2.30
C ALA A 674 27.94 -0.71 -1.49
N GLY A 675 28.17 -0.59 -0.18
CA GLY A 675 27.34 0.24 0.69
C GLY A 675 27.52 1.75 0.45
N TYR A 676 26.54 2.51 0.85
CA TYR A 676 26.51 3.96 0.72
C TYR A 676 25.73 4.62 1.84
N SER A 677 25.94 5.93 2.03
CA SER A 677 25.12 6.72 2.95
C SER A 677 24.63 7.98 2.23
N ILE A 678 23.35 8.30 2.45
CA ILE A 678 22.65 9.43 1.83
C ILE A 678 22.15 10.35 2.94
N LEU A 679 22.42 11.64 2.80
CA LEU A 679 21.96 12.67 3.71
C LEU A 679 20.77 13.42 3.08
N ASN A 680 19.64 13.45 3.82
CA ASN A 680 18.43 14.16 3.44
C ASN A 680 18.10 15.26 4.45
N LEU A 681 17.53 16.35 3.98
CA LEU A 681 17.05 17.48 4.80
C LEU A 681 15.60 17.76 4.47
N GLY A 682 14.84 18.22 5.46
CA GLY A 682 13.47 18.68 5.29
C GLY A 682 13.15 19.86 6.19
N ILE A 683 12.34 20.78 5.74
CA ILE A 683 11.78 21.87 6.53
C ILE A 683 10.38 22.18 6.03
N GLY A 684 9.45 22.45 6.94
CA GLY A 684 8.09 22.77 6.54
C GLY A 684 7.20 23.21 7.68
N GLY A 685 5.93 23.40 7.36
CA GLY A 685 4.88 23.77 8.30
C GLY A 685 3.64 24.28 7.61
N THR A 686 2.61 24.60 8.38
CA THR A 686 1.33 25.15 7.90
C THR A 686 1.26 26.64 8.15
N LEU A 687 1.28 27.43 7.08
CA LEU A 687 1.13 28.88 7.14
C LEU A 687 -0.37 29.25 7.23
N HIS A 688 -0.71 30.09 8.18
CA HIS A 688 -2.04 30.66 8.34
C HIS A 688 -2.11 32.06 7.72
N LEU A 689 -2.71 32.15 6.53
CA LEU A 689 -2.88 33.39 5.75
C LEU A 689 -4.34 33.84 5.81
N GLY A 690 -4.73 34.44 6.93
CA GLY A 690 -6.13 34.80 7.20
C GLY A 690 -7.00 33.55 7.38
N LYS A 691 -7.93 33.31 6.46
CA LYS A 691 -8.80 32.10 6.47
C LYS A 691 -8.20 30.90 5.74
N THR A 692 -7.15 31.11 4.97
CA THR A 692 -6.52 30.07 4.13
C THR A 692 -5.38 29.43 4.90
N LYS A 693 -5.31 28.09 4.83
CA LYS A 693 -4.22 27.29 5.36
C LYS A 693 -3.39 26.75 4.19
N MET A 694 -2.10 27.00 4.21
CA MET A 694 -1.15 26.53 3.20
C MET A 694 -0.03 25.75 3.87
N GLU A 695 0.03 24.44 3.61
CA GLU A 695 1.21 23.66 3.97
C GLU A 695 2.33 23.94 2.96
N VAL A 696 3.53 24.20 3.47
CA VAL A 696 4.74 24.41 2.66
C VAL A 696 5.81 23.48 3.18
N ASN A 697 6.48 22.78 2.28
CA ASN A 697 7.65 21.98 2.61
C ASN A 697 8.74 22.13 1.54
N LEU A 698 10.00 22.14 2.01
CA LEU A 698 11.20 22.08 1.18
C LEU A 698 12.02 20.89 1.63
N ASN A 699 12.29 19.97 0.72
CA ASN A 699 13.08 18.78 0.97
C ASN A 699 14.31 18.77 0.05
N GLY A 700 15.44 18.33 0.58
CA GLY A 700 16.63 18.01 -0.17
C GLY A 700 16.99 16.55 0.03
N ASN A 701 16.89 15.74 -1.02
CA ASN A 701 17.26 14.34 -1.01
C ASN A 701 18.66 14.18 -1.61
N ASN A 702 19.50 13.33 -1.00
CA ASN A 702 20.90 13.14 -1.39
C ASN A 702 21.65 14.48 -1.51
N ILE A 703 21.58 15.33 -0.49
CA ILE A 703 22.11 16.70 -0.55
C ILE A 703 23.62 16.76 -0.74
N THR A 704 24.34 15.71 -0.36
CA THR A 704 25.78 15.56 -0.55
C THR A 704 26.15 15.13 -1.97
N ASP A 705 25.18 14.93 -2.83
CA ASP A 705 25.32 14.45 -4.20
C ASP A 705 26.16 13.17 -4.30
N LYS A 706 25.89 12.24 -3.39
CA LYS A 706 26.58 10.96 -3.34
C LYS A 706 26.23 10.12 -4.56
N LYS A 707 27.23 9.71 -5.33
CA LYS A 707 27.07 8.68 -6.36
C LYS A 707 26.88 7.31 -5.70
N TYR A 708 25.80 6.61 -6.06
CA TYR A 708 25.49 5.29 -5.54
C TYR A 708 24.66 4.47 -6.53
N THR A 709 24.67 3.17 -6.37
CA THR A 709 23.80 2.24 -7.09
C THR A 709 23.11 1.33 -6.07
N ALA A 710 21.78 1.32 -6.07
CA ALA A 710 21.01 0.43 -5.20
C ALA A 710 21.13 -1.02 -5.70
N HIS A 711 21.18 -1.99 -4.76
CA HIS A 711 21.32 -3.40 -5.13
C HIS A 711 20.16 -3.89 -6.01
N LEU A 712 18.97 -3.44 -5.77
CA LEU A 712 17.75 -3.81 -6.51
C LEU A 712 17.45 -2.89 -7.71
N SER A 713 18.39 -2.01 -8.10
CA SER A 713 18.28 -1.25 -9.35
C SER A 713 18.55 -2.17 -10.53
N ARG A 714 17.65 -2.22 -11.50
CA ARG A 714 17.81 -2.98 -12.75
C ARG A 714 18.89 -2.37 -13.64
N LEU A 715 19.08 -1.05 -13.55
CA LEU A 715 20.13 -0.32 -14.28
C LEU A 715 21.54 -0.54 -13.71
N LYS A 716 21.69 -1.37 -12.68
CA LYS A 716 22.98 -1.72 -12.09
C LYS A 716 23.87 -2.51 -13.04
N THR A 717 23.30 -3.41 -13.84
CA THR A 717 24.04 -4.20 -14.84
C THR A 717 24.68 -3.30 -15.89
N ASP A 718 24.05 -2.19 -16.21
CA ASP A 718 24.50 -1.22 -17.22
C ASP A 718 25.46 -0.17 -16.62
N GLY A 719 25.83 -0.33 -15.34
CA GLY A 719 26.71 0.58 -14.62
C GLY A 719 26.09 1.94 -14.27
N ILE A 720 24.79 2.09 -14.41
CA ILE A 720 24.08 3.35 -14.20
C ILE A 720 23.79 3.56 -12.72
N SER A 721 24.18 4.74 -12.22
CA SER A 721 23.93 5.14 -10.83
C SER A 721 22.51 5.69 -10.64
N ASN A 722 21.99 5.57 -9.40
CA ASN A 722 20.73 6.18 -9.00
C ASN A 722 20.79 7.71 -9.05
N MET A 723 19.61 8.32 -8.88
CA MET A 723 19.42 9.78 -8.89
C MET A 723 20.36 10.47 -7.92
N GLY A 724 21.01 11.54 -8.38
CA GLY A 724 21.80 12.45 -7.58
C GLY A 724 20.94 13.35 -6.69
N ARG A 725 21.48 14.51 -6.29
CA ARG A 725 20.77 15.46 -5.44
C ARG A 725 19.46 15.93 -6.07
N ASN A 726 18.39 15.93 -5.25
CA ASN A 726 17.07 16.43 -5.66
C ASN A 726 16.49 17.38 -4.60
N TRP A 727 16.13 18.59 -5.00
CA TRP A 727 15.36 19.53 -4.18
C TRP A 727 13.90 19.46 -4.59
N VAL A 728 13.01 19.37 -3.59
CA VAL A 728 11.56 19.26 -3.79
C VAL A 728 10.86 20.34 -2.99
N VAL A 729 10.07 21.15 -3.67
CA VAL A 729 9.17 22.14 -3.04
C VAL A 729 7.74 21.61 -3.13
N GLY A 730 7.07 21.49 -1.99
CA GLY A 730 5.66 21.10 -1.88
C GLY A 730 4.80 22.24 -1.35
N LEU A 731 3.67 22.48 -1.99
CA LEU A 731 2.63 23.43 -1.57
C LEU A 731 1.30 22.70 -1.52
N ASN A 732 0.54 22.85 -0.43
CA ASN A 732 -0.77 22.25 -0.26
C ASN A 732 -1.76 23.24 0.35
N PHE A 733 -2.78 23.61 -0.41
CA PHE A 733 -3.81 24.56 -0.03
C PHE A 733 -5.10 23.84 0.34
N ASN A 734 -5.64 24.14 1.51
CA ASN A 734 -6.91 23.61 1.99
C ASN A 734 -7.89 24.79 2.24
N LEU A 735 -9.02 24.80 1.50
CA LEU A 735 -10.07 25.81 1.54
C LEU A 735 -11.40 25.24 2.05
#